data_cfe9d009e0a8a5f30ff64258b3c4d710
#
_entry.id   cfe9d009e0a8a5f30ff64258b3c4d710
#
_cell.length_a   1.000
_cell.length_b   1.000
_cell.length_c   1.000
_cell.angle_alpha   90.00
_cell.angle_beta   90.00
_cell.angle_gamma   90.00
#
_symmetry.space_group_name_H-M   'P 1'
#
loop_
_entity.id
_entity.type
_entity.pdbx_description
1 polymer ?
#
loop_
_entity_poly.entity_id
_entity_poly.type
_entity_poly.pdbx_seq_one_letter_code
_entity_poly.pdbx_strand_id
1 'polypeptide(L)'
;MSNKKADSKPPSRYPVNLLDTPFPMRGDLPKREPQWVKEWQEHKIYEKIRAASKGRKKFILHDGPPYANGDIHLGHAVNKILKDMIVKARNMAGFDAVYVPGWDCHGMPIEIQIEKQFGKSLPAAEVMQKARAYATEQIEKQKVGFRRLGVLGEWDNPYKTMNFTNEAGEIRALAKIMEKGYVFRGLKPVNWCFDCGSALAEAEVEYKDKTDPTIDVLFSFAEPEKTAQAFGLTALPRNEGGIVIWTTTPWTIPANQALNLHPEIVYALVDTPRGLLILAEERVEACLRTYGLEGSVIATTPGAKLVNLRFNHPLASAHPGYKRTAPVYLGDYVTTETGTGVVHSSPAYGVEDFVSCKAHGMADSDIINPVMGDGRYIESLALFGGLSIWAANPQIVEALQGAGSLLRTEKYTHSYMHCWRHKTPIIYRATSQWFAGMDVKPNDTDKTLRETALEGIENTAFYPSWGKQRLFSMIANRPDWTLSRQRQWGVPMAFFVHKETGELHPRTLELLEEVAKRVEEAGIEAWQTLDPRELIGDDANMYEKNRDTLDVWFDSGTTHWHVLRGSHKDELQFPADLYLEGSDQHRGWFHSSLLTASMLDGRPPYNALLTHGFTVDGEGRKMSKSLGNGIDPHEVANRLGAEIIRLWIASTDYSGELAISEEILKRVTEGYRRIRNTLRFLLANLSDFDFEKNARPVEDWLEIDRYAVALSANLQNDILSHYDKYEFHPVVAKLQTFCSEDLGGFYLDVLKDRLYTTAADSVARRSAQTALYHIAQGLLRLMAPFLSFTAEEAWKVFQPNSETIFTETYHAFPAVPDAGALLDKWTLLRAARGDVTKALEEARVANLIGSSLQAEVEIRASGARYDALTSLGDDLKFVLITSAASVVKVESEAKEGVEVITSKYLKCERCWHYRADVGADAEHPTLCGRCVSNLFGNGEARSAA
;
A
#
# COMPACT_ATOMS: atom_id res chain seq x y z
N MET A 1 45.94 -12.93 15.17
CA MET A 1 46.59 -14.15 15.65
C MET A 1 46.38 -14.23 17.15
N SER A 2 45.46 -15.08 17.62
CA SER A 2 45.62 -15.87 18.85
C SER A 2 44.51 -16.95 18.84
N ASN A 3 44.90 -18.14 18.44
CA ASN A 3 44.13 -19.37 18.61
C ASN A 3 43.95 -19.65 20.10
N LYS A 4 42.77 -19.31 20.65
CA LYS A 4 42.32 -19.99 21.86
C LYS A 4 41.75 -21.35 21.45
N LYS A 5 42.59 -22.39 21.64
CA LYS A 5 42.10 -23.77 21.71
C LYS A 5 40.96 -23.84 22.69
N ALA A 6 39.80 -24.26 22.22
CA ALA A 6 38.71 -24.70 23.07
C ALA A 6 39.26 -25.88 23.88
N ASP A 7 39.35 -25.73 25.20
CA ASP A 7 39.58 -26.84 26.12
C ASP A 7 38.46 -27.86 25.94
N SER A 8 38.74 -28.92 25.20
CA SER A 8 37.86 -30.08 25.17
C SER A 8 37.93 -30.74 26.52
N LYS A 9 36.92 -30.50 27.37
CA LYS A 9 36.70 -31.34 28.55
C LYS A 9 36.68 -32.78 28.09
N PRO A 10 37.36 -33.71 28.84
CA PRO A 10 37.27 -35.12 28.54
C PRO A 10 35.79 -35.54 28.43
N PRO A 11 35.43 -36.44 27.48
CA PRO A 11 34.08 -36.92 27.36
C PRO A 11 33.59 -37.44 28.71
N SER A 12 32.42 -37.03 29.14
CA SER A 12 31.81 -37.53 30.36
C SER A 12 31.82 -39.06 30.34
N ARG A 13 32.18 -39.66 31.43
CA ARG A 13 32.21 -41.13 31.63
C ARG A 13 30.80 -41.73 31.38
N TYR A 14 29.77 -40.92 31.53
CA TYR A 14 28.37 -41.33 31.41
C TYR A 14 27.67 -40.52 30.33
N PRO A 15 27.16 -41.15 29.25
CA PRO A 15 26.53 -40.45 28.16
C PRO A 15 25.21 -39.80 28.53
N VAL A 16 24.92 -38.67 27.87
CA VAL A 16 23.62 -38.00 27.87
C VAL A 16 23.04 -37.99 26.43
N ASN A 17 21.72 -37.92 26.31
CA ASN A 17 21.03 -37.87 25.00
C ASN A 17 21.13 -36.45 24.41
N LEU A 18 22.36 -35.96 24.24
CA LEU A 18 22.58 -34.64 23.62
C LEU A 18 22.76 -34.82 22.12
N LEU A 19 21.73 -34.43 21.35
CA LEU A 19 21.66 -34.62 19.92
C LEU A 19 22.05 -33.34 19.18
N ASP A 20 22.41 -33.46 17.94
CA ASP A 20 22.70 -32.35 17.04
C ASP A 20 21.76 -32.38 15.81
N THR A 21 21.77 -31.29 15.05
CA THR A 21 20.94 -31.12 13.87
C THR A 21 21.73 -30.49 12.74
N PRO A 22 21.52 -30.91 11.48
CA PRO A 22 22.11 -30.23 10.32
C PRO A 22 21.60 -28.78 10.13
N PHE A 23 20.54 -28.37 10.84
CA PHE A 23 20.05 -26.97 10.82
C PHE A 23 21.05 -26.05 11.51
N PRO A 24 21.78 -25.17 10.79
CA PRO A 24 22.87 -24.39 11.37
C PRO A 24 22.40 -23.30 12.32
N MET A 25 23.22 -23.00 13.33
CA MET A 25 22.93 -21.94 14.29
C MET A 25 22.86 -20.56 13.62
N ARG A 26 23.74 -20.31 12.63
CA ARG A 26 23.73 -19.05 11.85
C ARG A 26 22.99 -19.25 10.54
N GLY A 27 22.11 -18.29 10.21
CA GLY A 27 21.35 -18.34 8.98
C GLY A 27 22.19 -18.09 7.73
N ASP A 28 23.20 -17.22 7.82
CA ASP A 28 24.00 -16.72 6.68
C ASP A 28 23.15 -16.32 5.48
N LEU A 29 22.01 -15.67 5.80
CA LEU A 29 20.93 -15.36 4.87
C LEU A 29 21.41 -14.70 3.57
N PRO A 30 22.26 -13.64 3.61
CA PRO A 30 22.71 -12.97 2.39
C PRO A 30 23.37 -13.91 1.37
N LYS A 31 24.07 -14.95 1.84
CA LYS A 31 24.77 -15.92 0.99
C LYS A 31 23.89 -17.09 0.56
N ARG A 32 22.99 -17.52 1.41
CA ARG A 32 22.21 -18.75 1.20
C ARG A 32 20.88 -18.51 0.47
N GLU A 33 20.23 -17.37 0.74
CA GLU A 33 18.96 -17.05 0.10
C GLU A 33 19.01 -17.04 -1.43
N PRO A 34 20.04 -16.45 -2.10
CA PRO A 34 20.12 -16.50 -3.56
C PRO A 34 20.15 -17.92 -4.13
N GLN A 35 20.79 -18.85 -3.41
CA GLN A 35 20.81 -20.25 -3.77
C GLN A 35 19.44 -20.90 -3.60
N TRP A 36 18.75 -20.63 -2.48
CA TRP A 36 17.39 -21.11 -2.26
C TRP A 36 16.39 -20.59 -3.30
N VAL A 37 16.49 -19.30 -3.66
CA VAL A 37 15.66 -18.75 -4.74
C VAL A 37 15.88 -19.50 -6.05
N LYS A 38 17.12 -19.82 -6.39
CA LYS A 38 17.46 -20.60 -7.56
C LYS A 38 16.88 -22.02 -7.48
N GLU A 39 17.06 -22.69 -6.35
CA GLU A 39 16.50 -24.04 -6.10
C GLU A 39 14.96 -24.03 -6.19
N TRP A 40 14.29 -23.00 -5.67
CA TRP A 40 12.82 -22.87 -5.80
C TRP A 40 12.36 -22.78 -7.24
N GLN A 41 13.13 -22.10 -8.10
CA GLN A 41 12.86 -21.99 -9.52
C GLN A 41 13.12 -23.34 -10.24
N GLU A 42 14.27 -23.96 -10.00
CA GLU A 42 14.65 -25.24 -10.60
C GLU A 42 13.69 -26.38 -10.22
N HIS A 43 13.24 -26.40 -8.98
CA HIS A 43 12.28 -27.39 -8.47
C HIS A 43 10.82 -27.00 -8.70
N LYS A 44 10.56 -25.88 -9.37
CA LYS A 44 9.20 -25.41 -9.71
C LYS A 44 8.25 -25.36 -8.49
N ILE A 45 8.70 -24.70 -7.43
CA ILE A 45 7.95 -24.68 -6.15
C ILE A 45 6.57 -24.06 -6.33
N TYR A 46 6.44 -23.00 -7.13
CA TYR A 46 5.15 -22.36 -7.35
C TYR A 46 4.16 -23.30 -8.07
N GLU A 47 4.61 -24.01 -9.10
CA GLU A 47 3.79 -24.98 -9.83
C GLU A 47 3.36 -26.15 -8.93
N LYS A 48 4.20 -26.56 -8.00
CA LYS A 48 3.84 -27.58 -6.99
C LYS A 48 2.75 -27.07 -6.05
N ILE A 49 2.83 -25.83 -5.60
CA ILE A 49 1.77 -25.20 -4.83
C ILE A 49 0.47 -25.18 -5.63
N ARG A 50 0.52 -24.78 -6.90
CA ARG A 50 -0.65 -24.77 -7.78
C ARG A 50 -1.27 -26.17 -7.91
N ALA A 51 -0.45 -27.18 -8.14
CA ALA A 51 -0.90 -28.57 -8.23
C ALA A 51 -1.54 -29.07 -6.94
N ALA A 52 -0.93 -28.79 -5.79
CA ALA A 52 -1.44 -29.19 -4.47
C ALA A 52 -2.75 -28.47 -4.10
N SER A 53 -2.96 -27.26 -4.61
CA SER A 53 -4.13 -26.42 -4.32
C SER A 53 -5.29 -26.65 -5.29
N LYS A 54 -5.07 -27.40 -6.37
CA LYS A 54 -6.06 -27.62 -7.43
C LYS A 54 -7.35 -28.22 -6.89
N GLY A 55 -8.47 -27.60 -7.24
CA GLY A 55 -9.82 -28.04 -6.82
C GLY A 55 -10.28 -27.50 -5.48
N ARG A 56 -9.45 -26.76 -4.76
CA ARG A 56 -9.86 -26.01 -3.58
C ARG A 56 -10.65 -24.75 -3.98
N LYS A 57 -11.30 -24.10 -3.01
CA LYS A 57 -11.96 -22.81 -3.23
C LYS A 57 -10.90 -21.76 -3.62
N LYS A 58 -11.11 -21.06 -4.73
CA LYS A 58 -10.20 -20.00 -5.17
C LYS A 58 -10.20 -18.81 -4.21
N PHE A 59 -9.04 -18.22 -4.06
CA PHE A 59 -8.81 -16.90 -3.46
C PHE A 59 -7.94 -16.10 -4.42
N ILE A 60 -8.49 -15.05 -5.01
CA ILE A 60 -7.78 -14.24 -6.01
C ILE A 60 -7.35 -12.93 -5.39
N LEU A 61 -6.05 -12.79 -5.17
CA LEU A 61 -5.38 -11.53 -4.97
C LEU A 61 -4.88 -11.04 -6.32
N HIS A 62 -5.61 -10.09 -6.94
CA HIS A 62 -5.19 -9.52 -8.21
C HIS A 62 -4.06 -8.52 -7.99
N ASP A 63 -2.98 -8.66 -8.75
CA ASP A 63 -1.82 -7.78 -8.62
C ASP A 63 -2.06 -6.45 -9.31
N GLY A 64 -1.93 -5.34 -8.59
CA GLY A 64 -1.81 -4.02 -9.18
C GLY A 64 -0.45 -3.93 -9.89
N PRO A 65 -0.45 -3.60 -11.19
CA PRO A 65 0.76 -3.69 -11.99
C PRO A 65 1.72 -2.55 -11.66
N PRO A 66 2.92 -2.81 -11.13
CA PRO A 66 3.94 -1.79 -11.03
C PRO A 66 4.34 -1.31 -12.43
N TYR A 67 4.82 -0.07 -12.51
CA TYR A 67 5.30 0.49 -13.75
C TYR A 67 6.58 -0.21 -14.23
N ALA A 68 6.64 -0.54 -15.53
CA ALA A 68 7.81 -1.16 -16.16
C ALA A 68 8.93 -0.11 -16.38
N ASN A 69 9.36 0.57 -15.32
CA ASN A 69 10.32 1.66 -15.39
C ASN A 69 11.14 1.81 -14.10
N GLY A 70 12.44 1.56 -14.19
CA GLY A 70 13.39 1.68 -13.10
C GLY A 70 13.45 0.50 -12.16
N ASP A 71 14.37 0.59 -11.19
CA ASP A 71 14.62 -0.46 -10.19
C ASP A 71 13.52 -0.47 -9.12
N ILE A 72 13.36 -1.62 -8.47
CA ILE A 72 12.45 -1.72 -7.33
C ILE A 72 12.97 -0.89 -6.15
N HIS A 73 12.07 -0.28 -5.42
CA HIS A 73 12.35 0.44 -4.18
C HIS A 73 11.64 -0.21 -3.00
N LEU A 74 11.88 0.30 -1.80
CA LEU A 74 11.35 -0.28 -0.57
C LEU A 74 9.81 -0.37 -0.55
N GLY A 75 9.11 0.61 -1.13
CA GLY A 75 7.64 0.55 -1.28
C GLY A 75 7.17 -0.64 -2.12
N HIS A 76 7.88 -0.95 -3.20
CA HIS A 76 7.63 -2.18 -3.99
C HIS A 76 7.89 -3.44 -3.17
N ALA A 77 8.95 -3.45 -2.34
CA ALA A 77 9.24 -4.58 -1.46
C ALA A 77 8.13 -4.81 -0.44
N VAL A 78 7.65 -3.75 0.23
CA VAL A 78 6.50 -3.82 1.16
C VAL A 78 5.28 -4.40 0.45
N ASN A 79 4.92 -3.86 -0.69
CA ASN A 79 3.74 -4.27 -1.46
C ASN A 79 3.79 -5.75 -1.84
N LYS A 80 4.87 -6.19 -2.48
CA LYS A 80 5.01 -7.56 -2.99
C LYS A 80 5.18 -8.59 -1.87
N ILE A 81 5.87 -8.24 -0.78
CA ILE A 81 6.02 -9.14 0.37
C ILE A 81 4.68 -9.31 1.10
N LEU A 82 3.89 -8.25 1.29
CA LEU A 82 2.54 -8.37 1.87
C LEU A 82 1.64 -9.27 1.04
N LYS A 83 1.66 -9.10 -0.29
CA LYS A 83 0.91 -9.98 -1.21
C LYS A 83 1.34 -11.44 -1.09
N ASP A 84 2.65 -11.69 -1.08
CA ASP A 84 3.22 -13.03 -0.93
C ASP A 84 2.82 -13.69 0.39
N MET A 85 2.87 -12.94 1.50
CA MET A 85 2.45 -13.43 2.81
C MET A 85 0.98 -13.82 2.82
N ILE A 86 0.10 -13.01 2.23
CA ILE A 86 -1.33 -13.30 2.15
C ILE A 86 -1.59 -14.53 1.28
N VAL A 87 -0.97 -14.61 0.12
CA VAL A 87 -1.14 -15.75 -0.81
C VAL A 87 -0.67 -17.05 -0.15
N LYS A 88 0.50 -17.06 0.50
CA LYS A 88 1.01 -18.21 1.24
C LYS A 88 0.07 -18.59 2.40
N ALA A 89 -0.36 -17.62 3.21
CA ALA A 89 -1.27 -17.87 4.32
C ALA A 89 -2.60 -18.46 3.84
N ARG A 90 -3.16 -17.99 2.74
CA ARG A 90 -4.40 -18.50 2.16
C ARG A 90 -4.26 -19.90 1.56
N ASN A 91 -3.15 -20.20 0.87
CA ASN A 91 -2.87 -21.55 0.41
C ASN A 91 -2.75 -22.53 1.59
N MET A 92 -2.05 -22.12 2.66
CA MET A 92 -1.91 -22.94 3.88
C MET A 92 -3.22 -23.06 4.67
N ALA A 93 -4.14 -22.11 4.52
CA ALA A 93 -5.51 -22.20 5.04
C ALA A 93 -6.44 -23.09 4.21
N GLY A 94 -5.95 -23.72 3.15
CA GLY A 94 -6.71 -24.65 2.34
C GLY A 94 -7.43 -24.03 1.14
N PHE A 95 -7.08 -22.80 0.75
CA PHE A 95 -7.56 -22.16 -0.48
C PHE A 95 -6.67 -22.51 -1.68
N ASP A 96 -7.19 -22.26 -2.86
CA ASP A 96 -6.45 -22.16 -4.11
C ASP A 96 -6.13 -20.68 -4.36
N ALA A 97 -5.09 -20.17 -3.69
CA ALA A 97 -4.67 -18.78 -3.78
C ALA A 97 -3.68 -18.61 -4.95
N VAL A 98 -4.16 -18.00 -6.02
CA VAL A 98 -3.39 -17.76 -7.24
C VAL A 98 -2.78 -16.37 -7.20
N TYR A 99 -1.52 -16.26 -7.60
CA TYR A 99 -0.83 -14.98 -7.73
C TYR A 99 -0.16 -14.87 -9.10
N VAL A 100 -0.75 -14.08 -9.98
CA VAL A 100 -0.19 -13.73 -11.29
C VAL A 100 0.33 -12.28 -11.18
N PRO A 101 1.66 -12.08 -11.16
CA PRO A 101 2.22 -10.74 -11.15
C PRO A 101 1.96 -10.02 -12.48
N GLY A 102 1.84 -8.68 -12.40
CA GLY A 102 1.56 -7.87 -13.58
C GLY A 102 2.47 -6.68 -13.72
N TRP A 103 2.50 -6.07 -14.92
CA TRP A 103 3.19 -4.82 -15.21
C TRP A 103 2.37 -3.89 -16.08
N ASP A 104 2.41 -2.60 -15.70
CA ASP A 104 1.92 -1.49 -16.51
C ASP A 104 3.03 -0.99 -17.43
N CYS A 105 2.79 -1.01 -18.74
CA CYS A 105 3.85 -0.92 -19.74
C CYS A 105 3.74 0.28 -20.68
N HIS A 106 2.64 1.04 -20.64
CA HIS A 106 2.41 2.16 -21.56
C HIS A 106 2.57 3.52 -20.87
N GLY A 107 2.46 4.57 -21.68
CA GLY A 107 2.34 5.92 -21.22
C GLY A 107 3.63 6.71 -21.09
N MET A 108 3.44 7.93 -20.65
CA MET A 108 4.44 8.98 -20.64
C MET A 108 5.76 8.65 -19.91
N PRO A 109 5.78 7.92 -18.77
CA PRO A 109 7.05 7.68 -18.07
C PRO A 109 8.07 6.90 -18.88
N ILE A 110 7.61 5.95 -19.70
CA ILE A 110 8.48 5.17 -20.59
C ILE A 110 8.85 6.01 -21.82
N GLU A 111 7.88 6.69 -22.41
CA GLU A 111 8.11 7.56 -23.57
C GLU A 111 9.15 8.65 -23.29
N ILE A 112 9.11 9.27 -22.10
CA ILE A 112 10.13 10.24 -21.66
C ILE A 112 11.54 9.60 -21.56
N GLN A 113 11.65 8.34 -21.17
CA GLN A 113 12.96 7.69 -21.16
C GLN A 113 13.50 7.50 -22.57
N ILE A 114 12.63 7.16 -23.51
CA ILE A 114 12.99 7.08 -24.94
C ILE A 114 13.40 8.45 -25.46
N GLU A 115 12.61 9.51 -25.18
CA GLU A 115 12.95 10.88 -25.55
C GLU A 115 14.31 11.35 -24.98
N LYS A 116 14.61 11.01 -23.72
CA LYS A 116 15.90 11.32 -23.09
C LYS A 116 17.09 10.62 -23.75
N GLN A 117 16.89 9.37 -24.18
CA GLN A 117 17.95 8.57 -24.78
C GLN A 117 18.18 8.87 -26.26
N PHE A 118 17.12 9.16 -27.00
CA PHE A 118 17.14 9.22 -28.47
C PHE A 118 16.66 10.56 -29.07
N GLY A 119 16.22 11.51 -28.21
CA GLY A 119 15.65 12.79 -28.68
C GLY A 119 14.15 12.75 -28.94
N LYS A 120 13.55 13.93 -29.13
CA LYS A 120 12.09 14.11 -29.32
C LYS A 120 11.59 13.95 -30.76
N SER A 121 12.47 13.81 -31.74
CA SER A 121 12.14 13.83 -33.18
C SER A 121 12.06 12.44 -33.82
N LEU A 122 11.96 11.37 -33.03
CA LEU A 122 11.83 10.03 -33.59
C LEU A 122 10.46 9.81 -34.25
N PRO A 123 10.42 9.03 -35.35
CA PRO A 123 9.16 8.54 -35.89
C PRO A 123 8.36 7.72 -34.89
N ALA A 124 7.03 7.81 -34.90
CA ALA A 124 6.15 7.12 -33.97
C ALA A 124 6.40 5.61 -33.88
N ALA A 125 6.62 4.95 -35.03
CA ALA A 125 6.91 3.52 -35.08
C ALA A 125 8.20 3.14 -34.30
N GLU A 126 9.24 4.00 -34.41
CA GLU A 126 10.49 3.77 -33.66
C GLU A 126 10.32 4.03 -32.16
N VAL A 127 9.51 5.01 -31.77
CA VAL A 127 9.18 5.27 -30.38
C VAL A 127 8.50 4.05 -29.76
N MET A 128 7.47 3.49 -30.44
CA MET A 128 6.76 2.30 -29.99
C MET A 128 7.69 1.10 -29.83
N GLN A 129 8.51 0.81 -30.84
CA GLN A 129 9.46 -0.31 -30.80
C GLN A 129 10.45 -0.17 -29.64
N LYS A 130 11.04 1.00 -29.46
CA LYS A 130 12.00 1.26 -28.38
C LYS A 130 11.35 1.24 -27.00
N ALA A 131 10.12 1.75 -26.87
CA ALA A 131 9.37 1.74 -25.62
C ALA A 131 9.02 0.31 -25.20
N ARG A 132 8.55 -0.52 -26.13
CA ARG A 132 8.25 -1.96 -25.86
C ARG A 132 9.51 -2.73 -25.44
N ALA A 133 10.64 -2.50 -26.12
CA ALA A 133 11.93 -3.11 -25.77
C ALA A 133 12.40 -2.64 -24.36
N TYR A 134 12.32 -1.36 -24.09
CA TYR A 134 12.68 -0.80 -22.80
C TYR A 134 11.83 -1.38 -21.66
N ALA A 135 10.51 -1.38 -21.80
CA ALA A 135 9.60 -1.97 -20.83
C ALA A 135 9.93 -3.44 -20.55
N THR A 136 10.21 -4.22 -21.59
CA THR A 136 10.60 -5.63 -21.46
C THR A 136 11.87 -5.78 -20.61
N GLU A 137 12.88 -4.98 -20.86
CA GLU A 137 14.12 -4.99 -20.10
C GLU A 137 13.88 -4.65 -18.61
N GLN A 138 13.07 -3.62 -18.33
CA GLN A 138 12.77 -3.21 -16.96
C GLN A 138 11.97 -4.27 -16.22
N ILE A 139 11.03 -4.96 -16.87
CA ILE A 139 10.27 -6.08 -16.30
C ILE A 139 11.22 -7.19 -15.85
N GLU A 140 12.18 -7.61 -16.69
CA GLU A 140 13.10 -8.67 -16.32
C GLU A 140 13.99 -8.28 -15.12
N LYS A 141 14.44 -7.04 -15.04
CA LYS A 141 15.18 -6.52 -13.87
C LYS A 141 14.33 -6.57 -12.59
N GLN A 142 13.10 -6.09 -12.67
CA GLN A 142 12.20 -6.08 -11.52
C GLN A 142 11.81 -7.49 -11.07
N LYS A 143 11.59 -8.43 -12.00
CA LYS A 143 11.35 -9.85 -11.71
C LYS A 143 12.47 -10.45 -10.85
N VAL A 144 13.72 -10.22 -11.23
CA VAL A 144 14.87 -10.69 -10.45
C VAL A 144 14.84 -10.11 -9.03
N GLY A 145 14.53 -8.82 -8.91
CA GLY A 145 14.41 -8.16 -7.62
C GLY A 145 13.32 -8.75 -6.73
N PHE A 146 12.14 -8.99 -7.26
CA PHE A 146 11.02 -9.56 -6.50
C PHE A 146 11.28 -11.02 -6.10
N ARG A 147 11.84 -11.82 -7.01
CA ARG A 147 12.26 -13.20 -6.69
C ARG A 147 13.31 -13.23 -5.59
N ARG A 148 14.25 -12.29 -5.58
CA ARG A 148 15.27 -12.15 -4.51
C ARG A 148 14.66 -11.93 -3.14
N LEU A 149 13.49 -11.30 -3.06
CA LEU A 149 12.74 -11.08 -1.83
C LEU A 149 11.95 -12.31 -1.36
N GLY A 150 12.02 -13.42 -2.08
CA GLY A 150 11.31 -14.67 -1.76
C GLY A 150 9.83 -14.67 -2.15
N VAL A 151 9.43 -13.79 -3.05
CA VAL A 151 8.05 -13.71 -3.56
C VAL A 151 7.80 -14.84 -4.56
N LEU A 152 6.82 -15.67 -4.30
CA LEU A 152 6.38 -16.77 -5.16
C LEU A 152 5.15 -16.35 -5.99
N GLY A 153 5.13 -16.70 -7.25
CA GLY A 153 4.06 -16.37 -8.17
C GLY A 153 4.31 -16.90 -9.57
N GLU A 154 3.38 -16.65 -10.50
CA GLU A 154 3.46 -17.03 -11.91
C GLU A 154 4.42 -16.10 -12.66
N TRP A 155 5.72 -16.23 -12.37
CA TRP A 155 6.74 -15.36 -12.95
C TRP A 155 7.06 -15.66 -14.42
N ASP A 156 6.72 -16.84 -14.91
CA ASP A 156 7.03 -17.26 -16.28
C ASP A 156 5.93 -16.84 -17.25
N ASN A 157 4.70 -16.66 -16.75
CA ASN A 157 3.57 -16.14 -17.51
C ASN A 157 2.87 -14.98 -16.78
N PRO A 158 3.58 -13.86 -16.48
CA PRO A 158 2.96 -12.69 -15.88
C PRO A 158 2.05 -11.98 -16.89
N TYR A 159 1.10 -11.16 -16.41
CA TYR A 159 0.42 -10.29 -17.35
C TYR A 159 1.21 -8.98 -17.57
N LYS A 160 1.10 -8.45 -18.79
CA LYS A 160 1.68 -7.16 -19.18
C LYS A 160 0.63 -6.41 -19.97
N THR A 161 0.36 -5.15 -19.63
CA THR A 161 -0.63 -4.37 -20.38
C THR A 161 -0.26 -4.25 -21.87
N MET A 162 1.04 -4.33 -22.21
CA MET A 162 1.54 -4.33 -23.60
C MET A 162 1.51 -5.69 -24.31
N ASN A 163 0.98 -6.76 -23.71
CA ASN A 163 0.73 -8.00 -24.46
C ASN A 163 -0.39 -7.74 -25.47
N PHE A 164 -0.24 -8.22 -26.68
CA PHE A 164 -1.17 -7.93 -27.80
C PHE A 164 -2.62 -8.30 -27.46
N THR A 165 -2.83 -9.41 -26.77
CA THR A 165 -4.16 -9.82 -26.30
C THR A 165 -4.74 -8.86 -25.28
N ASN A 166 -3.90 -8.25 -24.43
CA ASN A 166 -4.34 -7.29 -23.44
C ASN A 166 -4.63 -5.92 -24.09
N GLU A 167 -3.77 -5.44 -24.98
CA GLU A 167 -4.01 -4.24 -25.81
C GLU A 167 -5.33 -4.34 -26.58
N ALA A 168 -5.59 -5.47 -27.22
CA ALA A 168 -6.85 -5.74 -27.90
C ALA A 168 -8.04 -5.79 -26.92
N GLY A 169 -7.84 -6.38 -25.74
CA GLY A 169 -8.84 -6.44 -24.67
C GLY A 169 -9.24 -5.06 -24.14
N GLU A 170 -8.31 -4.11 -24.08
CA GLU A 170 -8.59 -2.72 -23.70
C GLU A 170 -9.43 -1.99 -24.74
N ILE A 171 -9.14 -2.18 -26.02
CA ILE A 171 -9.95 -1.62 -27.13
C ILE A 171 -11.39 -2.19 -27.04
N ARG A 172 -11.55 -3.48 -26.76
CA ARG A 172 -12.86 -4.11 -26.56
C ARG A 172 -13.58 -3.57 -25.33
N ALA A 173 -12.86 -3.32 -24.23
CA ALA A 173 -13.41 -2.68 -23.03
C ALA A 173 -13.94 -1.27 -23.36
N LEU A 174 -13.15 -0.47 -24.06
CA LEU A 174 -13.56 0.86 -24.52
C LEU A 174 -14.82 0.79 -25.40
N ALA A 175 -14.85 -0.14 -26.37
CA ALA A 175 -16.02 -0.35 -27.23
C ALA A 175 -17.27 -0.67 -26.41
N LYS A 176 -17.15 -1.53 -25.41
CA LYS A 176 -18.27 -1.90 -24.52
C LYS A 176 -18.77 -0.73 -23.67
N ILE A 177 -17.86 0.07 -23.13
CA ILE A 177 -18.17 1.29 -22.37
C ILE A 177 -18.86 2.33 -23.25
N MET A 178 -18.41 2.47 -24.51
CA MET A 178 -19.05 3.35 -25.50
C MET A 178 -20.44 2.87 -25.88
N GLU A 179 -20.63 1.57 -26.12
CA GLU A 179 -21.94 0.97 -26.42
C GLU A 179 -22.97 1.31 -25.33
N LYS A 180 -22.53 1.33 -24.07
CA LYS A 180 -23.36 1.73 -22.93
C LYS A 180 -23.64 3.23 -22.81
N GLY A 181 -22.94 4.07 -23.57
CA GLY A 181 -23.19 5.51 -23.61
C GLY A 181 -22.43 6.35 -22.59
N TYR A 182 -21.40 5.81 -21.94
CA TYR A 182 -20.62 6.57 -20.96
C TYR A 182 -19.61 7.54 -21.58
N VAL A 183 -19.17 7.30 -22.83
CA VAL A 183 -18.13 8.07 -23.49
C VAL A 183 -18.70 9.12 -24.41
N PHE A 184 -18.21 10.34 -24.27
CA PHE A 184 -18.58 11.46 -25.13
C PHE A 184 -17.39 12.34 -25.45
N ARG A 185 -17.49 13.10 -26.57
CA ARG A 185 -16.53 14.14 -26.94
C ARG A 185 -17.04 15.50 -26.50
N GLY A 186 -16.18 16.34 -25.94
CA GLY A 186 -16.56 17.68 -25.53
C GLY A 186 -15.40 18.63 -25.39
N LEU A 187 -15.69 19.93 -25.45
CA LEU A 187 -14.75 20.99 -25.09
C LEU A 187 -14.88 21.25 -23.59
N LYS A 188 -13.81 21.08 -22.85
CA LYS A 188 -13.76 21.42 -21.41
C LYS A 188 -12.35 21.88 -21.00
N PRO A 189 -12.22 22.74 -19.98
CA PRO A 189 -10.92 22.95 -19.33
C PRO A 189 -10.42 21.66 -18.71
N VAL A 190 -9.24 21.21 -19.13
CA VAL A 190 -8.55 20.04 -18.59
C VAL A 190 -7.17 20.46 -18.08
N ASN A 191 -6.62 19.72 -17.14
CA ASN A 191 -5.22 19.87 -16.74
C ASN A 191 -4.34 19.67 -17.96
N TRP A 192 -3.53 20.66 -18.29
CA TRP A 192 -2.68 20.66 -19.47
C TRP A 192 -1.23 20.96 -19.11
N CYS A 193 -0.33 20.06 -19.50
CA CYS A 193 1.11 20.24 -19.32
C CYS A 193 1.76 20.61 -20.64
N PHE A 194 2.45 21.75 -20.66
CA PHE A 194 3.15 22.23 -21.86
C PHE A 194 4.34 21.37 -22.25
N ASP A 195 5.07 20.84 -21.26
CA ASP A 195 6.21 19.95 -21.53
C ASP A 195 5.78 18.57 -22.04
N CYS A 196 4.62 18.08 -21.57
CA CYS A 196 4.01 16.87 -22.10
C CYS A 196 3.37 17.10 -23.47
N GLY A 197 2.87 18.30 -23.76
CA GLY A 197 2.00 18.58 -24.90
C GLY A 197 0.68 17.82 -24.84
N SER A 198 0.15 17.50 -23.66
CA SER A 198 -0.98 16.61 -23.45
C SER A 198 -1.81 16.98 -22.23
N ALA A 199 -3.07 16.54 -22.25
CA ALA A 199 -3.94 16.52 -21.10
C ALA A 199 -3.40 15.58 -20.01
N LEU A 200 -3.70 15.89 -18.74
CA LEU A 200 -3.36 15.09 -17.58
C LEU A 200 -4.63 14.71 -16.81
N ALA A 201 -4.63 13.51 -16.22
CA ALA A 201 -5.60 13.12 -15.23
C ALA A 201 -5.35 13.83 -13.88
N GLU A 202 -6.36 13.85 -12.99
CA GLU A 202 -6.22 14.43 -11.66
C GLU A 202 -5.09 13.74 -10.84
N ALA A 203 -4.93 12.44 -10.99
CA ALA A 203 -3.88 11.66 -10.34
C ALA A 203 -2.45 12.01 -10.82
N GLU A 204 -2.34 12.74 -11.92
CA GLU A 204 -1.07 13.16 -12.51
C GLU A 204 -0.69 14.60 -12.13
N VAL A 205 -1.44 15.23 -11.22
CA VAL A 205 -1.22 16.59 -10.73
C VAL A 205 -0.68 16.57 -9.31
N GLU A 206 0.39 17.30 -9.10
CA GLU A 206 0.96 17.57 -7.77
C GLU A 206 0.82 19.05 -7.41
N TYR A 207 0.75 19.37 -6.14
CA TYR A 207 0.69 20.75 -5.67
C TYR A 207 2.02 21.14 -5.01
N LYS A 208 2.53 22.31 -5.39
CA LYS A 208 3.75 22.90 -4.83
C LYS A 208 3.57 24.41 -4.66
N ASP A 209 4.27 24.96 -3.71
CA ASP A 209 4.31 26.41 -3.55
C ASP A 209 4.97 27.08 -4.75
N LYS A 210 4.28 28.09 -5.29
CA LYS A 210 4.72 28.93 -6.40
C LYS A 210 4.46 30.38 -6.05
N THR A 211 5.39 31.25 -6.40
CA THR A 211 5.24 32.69 -6.21
C THR A 211 4.88 33.33 -7.55
N ASP A 212 3.68 33.91 -7.61
CA ASP A 212 3.17 34.59 -8.79
C ASP A 212 2.88 36.07 -8.51
N PRO A 213 2.86 36.93 -9.56
CA PRO A 213 2.32 38.27 -9.41
C PRO A 213 0.80 38.17 -9.26
N THR A 214 0.25 38.87 -8.27
CA THR A 214 -1.19 39.11 -8.17
C THR A 214 -1.50 40.53 -8.64
N ILE A 215 -2.69 40.69 -9.18
CA ILE A 215 -3.17 42.01 -9.65
C ILE A 215 -4.60 42.28 -9.18
N ASP A 216 -4.85 43.53 -8.83
CA ASP A 216 -6.18 44.07 -8.63
C ASP A 216 -6.49 44.97 -9.83
N VAL A 217 -7.56 44.67 -10.56
CA VAL A 217 -7.84 45.24 -11.86
C VAL A 217 -9.26 45.80 -11.92
N LEU A 218 -9.36 47.03 -12.39
CA LEU A 218 -10.64 47.74 -12.60
C LEU A 218 -11.20 47.43 -14.01
N PHE A 219 -12.41 46.96 -14.04
CA PHE A 219 -13.26 46.85 -15.23
C PHE A 219 -14.21 48.07 -15.22
N SER A 220 -14.00 48.99 -16.12
CA SER A 220 -14.74 50.26 -16.14
C SER A 220 -16.22 50.10 -16.50
N PHE A 221 -17.04 51.00 -16.05
CA PHE A 221 -18.48 51.00 -16.39
C PHE A 221 -18.73 51.04 -17.89
N ALA A 222 -19.53 50.09 -18.37
CA ALA A 222 -20.06 50.14 -19.74
C ALA A 222 -21.52 50.61 -19.75
N GLU A 223 -22.24 50.49 -18.64
CA GLU A 223 -23.67 50.81 -18.47
C GLU A 223 -23.88 51.56 -17.15
N PRO A 224 -23.39 52.81 -17.04
CA PRO A 224 -23.45 53.59 -15.79
C PRO A 224 -24.87 53.84 -15.27
N GLU A 225 -25.83 54.03 -16.15
CA GLU A 225 -27.23 54.25 -15.79
C GLU A 225 -27.86 52.99 -15.12
N LYS A 226 -27.62 51.83 -15.74
CA LYS A 226 -28.12 50.55 -15.18
C LYS A 226 -27.43 50.25 -13.85
N THR A 227 -26.15 50.54 -13.76
CA THR A 227 -25.39 50.38 -12.50
C THR A 227 -25.97 51.23 -11.41
N ALA A 228 -26.27 52.54 -11.65
CA ALA A 228 -26.93 53.41 -10.71
C ALA A 228 -28.24 52.79 -10.22
N GLN A 229 -29.09 52.34 -11.13
CA GLN A 229 -30.38 51.71 -10.81
C GLN A 229 -30.22 50.44 -9.93
N ALA A 230 -29.23 49.60 -10.21
CA ALA A 230 -28.97 48.41 -9.42
C ALA A 230 -28.56 48.75 -7.96
N PHE A 231 -27.93 49.88 -7.73
CA PHE A 231 -27.60 50.41 -6.40
C PHE A 231 -28.71 51.30 -5.80
N GLY A 232 -29.87 51.40 -6.47
CA GLY A 232 -30.99 52.22 -6.00
C GLY A 232 -30.75 53.75 -6.15
N LEU A 233 -29.84 54.17 -7.01
CA LEU A 233 -29.53 55.54 -7.28
C LEU A 233 -30.16 56.04 -8.57
N THR A 234 -30.46 57.31 -8.68
CA THR A 234 -31.00 57.97 -9.89
C THR A 234 -29.94 58.14 -10.96
N ALA A 235 -28.70 58.38 -10.54
CA ALA A 235 -27.51 58.46 -11.39
C ALA A 235 -26.25 58.21 -10.52
N LEU A 236 -25.16 57.79 -11.18
CA LEU A 236 -23.89 57.73 -10.49
C LEU A 236 -23.34 59.12 -10.23
N PRO A 237 -22.67 59.41 -9.11
CA PRO A 237 -22.06 60.70 -8.78
C PRO A 237 -21.01 61.13 -9.82
N ARG A 238 -20.38 60.15 -10.47
CA ARG A 238 -19.45 60.33 -11.56
C ARG A 238 -19.40 59.08 -12.42
N ASN A 239 -18.96 59.21 -13.68
CA ASN A 239 -18.90 58.05 -14.59
C ASN A 239 -17.56 57.32 -14.61
N GLU A 240 -16.54 57.88 -13.92
CA GLU A 240 -15.24 57.20 -13.75
C GLU A 240 -15.33 56.17 -12.65
N GLY A 241 -14.80 54.97 -12.95
CA GLY A 241 -14.80 53.86 -12.04
C GLY A 241 -15.29 52.55 -12.63
N GLY A 242 -15.58 51.56 -11.81
CA GLY A 242 -16.01 50.26 -12.26
C GLY A 242 -16.00 49.19 -11.15
N ILE A 243 -15.97 47.96 -11.53
CA ILE A 243 -15.88 46.80 -10.66
C ILE A 243 -14.43 46.26 -10.58
N VAL A 244 -13.98 45.90 -9.41
CA VAL A 244 -12.58 45.47 -9.19
C VAL A 244 -12.50 44.00 -8.96
N ILE A 245 -11.60 43.35 -9.69
CA ILE A 245 -11.24 41.90 -9.51
C ILE A 245 -9.85 41.77 -8.92
N TRP A 246 -9.61 40.63 -8.31
CA TRP A 246 -8.28 40.18 -7.90
C TRP A 246 -7.98 38.82 -8.54
N THR A 247 -6.74 38.66 -9.06
CA THR A 247 -6.30 37.38 -9.63
C THR A 247 -4.81 37.11 -9.39
N THR A 248 -4.44 35.83 -9.27
CA THR A 248 -3.07 35.32 -9.23
C THR A 248 -2.55 34.93 -10.62
N THR A 249 -3.38 35.05 -11.65
CA THR A 249 -3.08 34.61 -13.02
C THR A 249 -3.27 35.76 -14.02
N PRO A 250 -2.40 36.79 -14.04
CA PRO A 250 -2.54 37.92 -14.96
C PRO A 250 -2.66 37.47 -16.44
N TRP A 251 -2.03 36.37 -16.80
CA TRP A 251 -2.04 35.82 -18.16
C TRP A 251 -3.45 35.39 -18.64
N THR A 252 -4.45 35.27 -17.75
CA THR A 252 -5.83 34.96 -18.16
C THR A 252 -6.65 36.20 -18.53
N ILE A 253 -6.22 37.42 -18.16
CA ILE A 253 -6.92 38.65 -18.44
C ILE A 253 -7.19 38.87 -19.96
N PRO A 254 -6.25 38.62 -20.88
CA PRO A 254 -6.53 38.77 -22.32
C PRO A 254 -7.71 37.94 -22.81
N ALA A 255 -8.04 36.84 -22.12
CA ALA A 255 -9.13 35.91 -22.46
C ALA A 255 -10.37 36.11 -21.59
N ASN A 256 -10.43 37.15 -20.77
CA ASN A 256 -11.63 37.45 -19.94
C ASN A 256 -12.90 37.58 -20.76
N GLN A 257 -13.98 36.95 -20.34
CA GLN A 257 -15.30 37.00 -21.00
C GLN A 257 -16.46 37.29 -20.07
N ALA A 258 -16.31 37.14 -18.74
CA ALA A 258 -17.33 37.42 -17.77
C ALA A 258 -16.75 37.84 -16.41
N LEU A 259 -17.60 38.27 -15.51
CA LEU A 259 -17.35 38.53 -14.10
C LEU A 259 -18.38 37.74 -13.29
N ASN A 260 -17.94 37.11 -12.18
CA ASN A 260 -18.87 36.37 -11.33
C ASN A 260 -18.97 36.96 -9.94
N LEU A 261 -20.21 37.08 -9.44
CA LEU A 261 -20.56 37.55 -8.11
C LEU A 261 -21.35 36.47 -7.39
N HIS A 262 -21.28 36.47 -6.05
CA HIS A 262 -22.16 35.66 -5.25
C HIS A 262 -23.54 36.34 -5.13
N PRO A 263 -24.67 35.63 -5.32
CA PRO A 263 -26.00 36.26 -5.31
C PRO A 263 -26.34 36.94 -3.98
N GLU A 264 -25.90 36.36 -2.85
CA GLU A 264 -26.26 36.82 -1.50
C GLU A 264 -25.26 37.80 -0.88
N ILE A 265 -24.01 37.84 -1.41
CA ILE A 265 -23.00 38.79 -0.90
C ILE A 265 -23.45 40.21 -1.23
N VAL A 266 -23.28 41.13 -0.25
CA VAL A 266 -23.54 42.52 -0.41
C VAL A 266 -22.33 43.20 -1.03
N TYR A 267 -22.55 43.97 -2.10
CA TYR A 267 -21.51 44.74 -2.79
C TYR A 267 -21.73 46.22 -2.52
N ALA A 268 -20.66 46.92 -2.28
CA ALA A 268 -20.62 48.35 -1.99
C ALA A 268 -20.12 49.11 -3.22
N LEU A 269 -20.77 50.23 -3.50
CA LEU A 269 -20.29 51.29 -4.40
C LEU A 269 -19.53 52.30 -3.56
N VAL A 270 -18.23 52.39 -3.76
CA VAL A 270 -17.31 53.20 -2.93
C VAL A 270 -16.76 54.35 -3.74
N ASP A 271 -16.93 55.57 -3.25
CA ASP A 271 -16.36 56.77 -3.86
C ASP A 271 -14.91 56.98 -3.37
N THR A 272 -13.99 57.01 -4.32
CA THR A 272 -12.54 57.14 -4.03
C THR A 272 -11.88 58.15 -4.98
N PRO A 273 -10.67 58.63 -4.70
CA PRO A 273 -9.94 59.52 -5.61
C PRO A 273 -9.67 58.92 -7.03
N ARG A 274 -9.70 57.61 -7.12
CA ARG A 274 -9.54 56.83 -8.38
C ARG A 274 -10.84 56.59 -9.14
N GLY A 275 -11.96 57.14 -8.67
CA GLY A 275 -13.29 56.85 -9.22
C GLY A 275 -14.14 55.96 -8.30
N LEU A 276 -15.28 55.58 -8.79
CA LEU A 276 -16.21 54.69 -8.08
C LEU A 276 -15.70 53.24 -8.18
N LEU A 277 -15.61 52.57 -7.03
CA LEU A 277 -15.21 51.17 -7.01
C LEU A 277 -16.36 50.30 -6.49
N ILE A 278 -16.63 49.19 -7.19
CA ILE A 278 -17.55 48.13 -6.72
C ILE A 278 -16.70 47.01 -6.15
N LEU A 279 -16.94 46.69 -4.85
CA LEU A 279 -16.24 45.65 -4.08
C LEU A 279 -17.28 44.94 -3.19
N ALA A 280 -17.04 43.72 -2.76
CA ALA A 280 -17.82 43.16 -1.66
C ALA A 280 -17.70 44.07 -0.40
N GLU A 281 -18.82 44.35 0.25
CA GLU A 281 -18.86 45.29 1.40
C GLU A 281 -17.86 44.89 2.49
N GLU A 282 -17.78 43.62 2.82
CA GLU A 282 -16.82 43.06 3.82
C GLU A 282 -15.35 43.29 3.44
N ARG A 283 -15.06 43.48 2.15
CA ARG A 283 -13.69 43.66 1.65
C ARG A 283 -13.27 45.10 1.48
N VAL A 284 -14.18 46.05 1.57
CA VAL A 284 -13.96 47.47 1.28
C VAL A 284 -12.78 48.04 2.09
N GLU A 285 -12.81 47.89 3.39
CA GLU A 285 -11.75 48.43 4.26
C GLU A 285 -10.37 47.84 3.96
N ALA A 286 -10.34 46.50 3.78
CA ALA A 286 -9.09 45.78 3.45
C ALA A 286 -8.54 46.19 2.09
N CYS A 287 -9.40 46.28 1.07
CA CYS A 287 -9.02 46.69 -0.27
C CYS A 287 -8.55 48.14 -0.34
N LEU A 288 -9.28 49.11 0.27
CA LEU A 288 -8.87 50.51 0.30
C LEU A 288 -7.52 50.69 0.99
N ARG A 289 -7.32 50.02 2.14
CA ARG A 289 -6.02 50.06 2.84
C ARG A 289 -4.91 49.51 1.94
N THR A 290 -5.20 48.44 1.22
CA THR A 290 -4.27 47.77 0.29
C THR A 290 -3.91 48.69 -0.88
N TYR A 291 -4.89 49.44 -1.42
CA TYR A 291 -4.68 50.40 -2.51
C TYR A 291 -4.08 51.71 -2.08
N GLY A 292 -3.99 51.98 -0.79
CA GLY A 292 -3.58 53.28 -0.25
C GLY A 292 -4.59 54.39 -0.59
N LEU A 293 -5.87 54.06 -0.66
CA LEU A 293 -6.96 54.96 -1.00
C LEU A 293 -7.86 55.24 0.22
N GLU A 294 -8.32 56.44 0.33
CA GLU A 294 -9.46 56.77 1.17
C GLU A 294 -10.74 56.70 0.33
N GLY A 295 -11.86 56.33 0.97
CA GLY A 295 -13.11 56.23 0.26
C GLY A 295 -14.30 56.07 1.18
N SER A 296 -15.49 56.39 0.68
CA SER A 296 -16.75 56.28 1.41
C SER A 296 -17.74 55.46 0.64
N VAL A 297 -18.41 54.54 1.33
CA VAL A 297 -19.52 53.75 0.75
C VAL A 297 -20.69 54.69 0.47
N ILE A 298 -21.13 54.72 -0.79
CA ILE A 298 -22.25 55.53 -1.23
C ILE A 298 -23.57 54.74 -1.16
N ALA A 299 -23.52 53.52 -1.64
CA ALA A 299 -24.67 52.62 -1.72
C ALA A 299 -24.23 51.15 -1.63
N THR A 300 -25.12 50.31 -1.23
CA THR A 300 -24.91 48.86 -1.20
C THR A 300 -26.05 48.13 -1.89
N THR A 301 -25.73 46.94 -2.44
CA THR A 301 -26.74 46.12 -3.10
C THR A 301 -26.31 44.64 -3.07
N PRO A 302 -27.24 43.66 -2.97
CA PRO A 302 -26.89 42.26 -3.10
C PRO A 302 -26.44 41.91 -4.53
N GLY A 303 -25.51 40.97 -4.69
CA GLY A 303 -24.96 40.56 -5.99
C GLY A 303 -26.03 40.15 -6.99
N ALA A 304 -27.14 39.56 -6.55
CA ALA A 304 -28.27 39.20 -7.40
C ALA A 304 -28.83 40.39 -8.22
N LYS A 305 -28.73 41.61 -7.73
CA LYS A 305 -29.20 42.83 -8.45
C LYS A 305 -28.19 43.36 -9.47
N LEU A 306 -26.96 42.89 -9.45
CA LEU A 306 -25.90 43.30 -10.38
C LEU A 306 -25.83 42.33 -11.61
N VAL A 307 -26.62 41.26 -11.62
CA VAL A 307 -26.63 40.27 -12.69
C VAL A 307 -26.89 40.93 -14.06
N ASN A 308 -26.14 40.46 -15.08
CA ASN A 308 -26.21 40.96 -16.47
C ASN A 308 -25.74 42.42 -16.71
N LEU A 309 -25.27 43.13 -15.67
CA LEU A 309 -24.54 44.39 -15.92
C LEU A 309 -23.28 44.11 -16.69
N ARG A 310 -22.87 45.07 -17.49
CA ARG A 310 -21.69 44.93 -18.34
C ARG A 310 -20.63 45.94 -17.96
N PHE A 311 -19.38 45.49 -17.98
CA PHE A 311 -18.20 46.29 -17.72
C PHE A 311 -17.22 46.16 -18.90
N ASN A 312 -16.48 47.22 -19.20
CA ASN A 312 -15.50 47.22 -20.30
C ASN A 312 -14.31 46.35 -19.90
N HIS A 313 -13.77 45.60 -20.85
CA HIS A 313 -12.53 44.88 -20.67
C HIS A 313 -11.37 45.82 -20.27
N PRO A 314 -10.52 45.47 -19.30
CA PRO A 314 -9.56 46.44 -18.73
C PRO A 314 -8.50 46.92 -19.72
N LEU A 315 -8.27 46.19 -20.81
CA LEU A 315 -7.37 46.59 -21.92
C LEU A 315 -8.10 47.25 -23.12
N ALA A 316 -9.39 47.57 -22.97
CA ALA A 316 -10.17 48.17 -24.06
C ALA A 316 -9.62 49.52 -24.54
N SER A 317 -9.01 50.31 -23.67
CA SER A 317 -8.34 51.58 -24.01
C SER A 317 -6.95 51.37 -24.62
N ALA A 318 -6.29 50.25 -24.32
CA ALA A 318 -4.92 49.97 -24.77
C ALA A 318 -4.90 49.47 -26.23
N HIS A 319 -5.91 48.67 -26.65
CA HIS A 319 -5.92 48.14 -28.03
C HIS A 319 -7.35 47.81 -28.49
N PRO A 320 -7.67 48.10 -29.77
CA PRO A 320 -9.00 47.81 -30.35
C PRO A 320 -9.43 46.33 -30.23
N GLY A 321 -8.51 45.37 -30.25
CA GLY A 321 -8.77 43.94 -30.10
C GLY A 321 -9.40 43.55 -28.76
N TYR A 322 -9.41 44.45 -27.77
CA TYR A 322 -10.02 44.24 -26.45
C TYR A 322 -11.29 45.07 -26.23
N LYS A 323 -11.82 45.72 -27.28
CA LYS A 323 -13.10 46.45 -27.22
C LYS A 323 -14.28 45.47 -27.11
N ARG A 324 -14.43 44.85 -25.96
CA ARG A 324 -15.56 44.00 -25.59
C ARG A 324 -15.98 44.28 -24.15
N THR A 325 -17.16 43.82 -23.76
CA THR A 325 -17.65 43.95 -22.41
C THR A 325 -17.77 42.59 -21.75
N ALA A 326 -17.51 42.54 -20.44
CA ALA A 326 -17.72 41.39 -19.58
C ALA A 326 -19.08 41.51 -18.86
N PRO A 327 -20.04 40.61 -19.09
CA PRO A 327 -21.28 40.56 -18.32
C PRO A 327 -21.02 40.02 -16.93
N VAL A 328 -21.84 40.43 -15.97
CA VAL A 328 -21.88 39.87 -14.62
C VAL A 328 -22.77 38.63 -14.59
N TYR A 329 -22.25 37.52 -14.15
CA TYR A 329 -22.94 36.27 -13.88
C TYR A 329 -22.95 35.99 -12.36
N LEU A 330 -23.80 35.07 -11.92
CA LEU A 330 -23.86 34.65 -10.53
C LEU A 330 -23.23 33.26 -10.35
N GLY A 331 -22.48 33.11 -9.25
CA GLY A 331 -21.84 31.87 -8.90
C GLY A 331 -21.64 31.72 -7.40
N ASP A 332 -22.16 30.64 -6.82
CA ASP A 332 -22.10 30.35 -5.38
C ASP A 332 -20.66 30.06 -4.90
N TYR A 333 -19.71 29.85 -5.81
CA TYR A 333 -18.30 29.63 -5.50
C TYR A 333 -17.52 30.90 -5.20
N VAL A 334 -18.10 32.09 -5.41
CA VAL A 334 -17.45 33.36 -5.08
C VAL A 334 -17.44 33.55 -3.57
N THR A 335 -16.29 33.88 -3.00
CA THR A 335 -16.09 34.07 -1.55
C THR A 335 -15.51 35.45 -1.24
N THR A 336 -15.56 35.85 0.05
CA THR A 336 -14.94 37.08 0.57
C THR A 336 -13.70 36.83 1.43
N GLU A 337 -13.19 35.59 1.46
CA GLU A 337 -12.00 35.23 2.25
C GLU A 337 -10.75 35.97 1.78
N THR A 338 -10.59 36.09 0.46
CA THR A 338 -9.48 36.79 -0.20
C THR A 338 -9.98 37.66 -1.34
N GLY A 339 -9.12 38.55 -1.83
CA GLY A 339 -9.45 39.40 -2.99
C GLY A 339 -10.53 40.42 -2.73
N THR A 340 -11.35 40.68 -3.74
CA THR A 340 -12.35 41.76 -3.79
C THR A 340 -13.80 41.28 -3.64
N GLY A 341 -14.02 39.94 -3.60
CA GLY A 341 -15.36 39.36 -3.66
C GLY A 341 -15.93 39.33 -5.10
N VAL A 342 -15.11 39.57 -6.11
CA VAL A 342 -15.45 39.53 -7.54
C VAL A 342 -14.46 38.63 -8.26
N VAL A 343 -14.96 37.64 -8.96
CA VAL A 343 -14.12 36.72 -9.75
C VAL A 343 -14.18 37.11 -11.24
N HIS A 344 -13.02 37.31 -11.85
CA HIS A 344 -12.95 37.43 -13.31
C HIS A 344 -12.98 36.05 -13.94
N SER A 345 -13.73 35.87 -15.02
CA SER A 345 -13.89 34.56 -15.65
C SER A 345 -13.31 34.51 -17.05
N SER A 346 -12.44 33.53 -17.22
CA SER A 346 -11.87 33.10 -18.50
C SER A 346 -12.24 31.64 -18.74
N PRO A 347 -13.35 31.33 -19.40
CA PRO A 347 -13.91 29.97 -19.47
C PRO A 347 -12.98 28.94 -20.10
N ALA A 348 -11.96 29.35 -20.84
CA ALA A 348 -10.93 28.44 -21.35
C ALA A 348 -9.96 27.94 -20.27
N TYR A 349 -9.85 28.63 -19.12
CA TYR A 349 -8.77 28.41 -18.14
C TYR A 349 -9.24 28.21 -16.70
N GLY A 350 -10.54 28.07 -16.47
CA GLY A 350 -11.15 27.77 -15.18
C GLY A 350 -12.35 26.85 -15.33
N VAL A 351 -12.46 25.83 -14.47
CA VAL A 351 -13.59 24.87 -14.53
C VAL A 351 -14.88 25.55 -14.13
N GLU A 352 -14.88 26.28 -13.02
CA GLU A 352 -16.03 27.04 -12.52
C GLU A 352 -16.43 28.16 -13.52
N ASP A 353 -15.46 28.85 -14.11
CA ASP A 353 -15.67 29.86 -15.15
C ASP A 353 -16.36 29.27 -16.37
N PHE A 354 -15.90 28.09 -16.82
CA PHE A 354 -16.48 27.38 -17.93
C PHE A 354 -17.93 27.01 -17.64
N VAL A 355 -18.17 26.38 -16.48
CA VAL A 355 -19.54 25.96 -16.06
C VAL A 355 -20.46 27.15 -15.96
N SER A 356 -20.04 28.27 -15.34
CA SER A 356 -20.83 29.51 -15.23
C SER A 356 -21.16 30.09 -16.58
N CYS A 357 -20.17 30.23 -17.47
CA CYS A 357 -20.39 30.78 -18.82
C CYS A 357 -21.32 29.89 -19.65
N LYS A 358 -21.18 28.57 -19.58
CA LYS A 358 -22.08 27.63 -20.26
C LYS A 358 -23.52 27.70 -19.73
N ALA A 359 -23.71 27.80 -18.43
CA ALA A 359 -25.02 27.96 -17.79
C ALA A 359 -25.73 29.24 -18.24
N HIS A 360 -24.98 30.28 -18.61
CA HIS A 360 -25.52 31.54 -19.17
C HIS A 360 -25.57 31.58 -20.71
N GLY A 361 -25.46 30.39 -21.37
CA GLY A 361 -25.71 30.22 -22.78
C GLY A 361 -24.54 30.51 -23.72
N MET A 362 -23.30 30.59 -23.20
CA MET A 362 -22.11 30.75 -24.06
C MET A 362 -21.89 29.50 -24.90
N ALA A 363 -21.82 29.61 -26.20
CA ALA A 363 -21.49 28.50 -27.10
C ALA A 363 -19.99 28.14 -27.02
N ASP A 364 -19.64 26.92 -27.39
CA ASP A 364 -18.23 26.50 -27.42
C ASP A 364 -17.39 27.32 -28.39
N SER A 365 -18.00 27.74 -29.52
CA SER A 365 -17.39 28.62 -30.51
C SER A 365 -17.06 30.03 -30.02
N ASP A 366 -17.72 30.49 -28.97
CA ASP A 366 -17.57 31.83 -28.41
C ASP A 366 -16.47 31.91 -27.35
N ILE A 367 -15.93 30.76 -26.94
CA ILE A 367 -14.87 30.67 -25.90
C ILE A 367 -13.56 31.16 -26.47
N ILE A 368 -13.04 32.26 -25.90
CA ILE A 368 -11.73 32.81 -26.24
C ILE A 368 -10.63 31.97 -25.60
N ASN A 369 -9.88 31.24 -26.46
CA ASN A 369 -8.81 30.34 -26.02
C ASN A 369 -7.49 30.62 -26.78
N PRO A 370 -6.77 31.69 -26.45
CA PRO A 370 -5.59 32.10 -27.22
C PRO A 370 -4.31 31.35 -26.83
N VAL A 371 -4.29 30.54 -25.76
CA VAL A 371 -3.08 29.81 -25.38
C VAL A 371 -2.99 28.49 -26.14
N MET A 372 -1.90 28.31 -26.85
CA MET A 372 -1.60 27.08 -27.60
C MET A 372 -1.10 25.96 -26.69
N GLY A 373 -0.97 24.74 -27.21
CA GLY A 373 -0.56 23.56 -26.46
C GLY A 373 0.86 23.63 -25.88
N ASP A 374 1.70 24.49 -26.41
CA ASP A 374 3.07 24.77 -25.93
C ASP A 374 3.14 25.91 -24.89
N GLY A 375 2.00 26.48 -24.49
CA GLY A 375 1.93 27.56 -23.51
C GLY A 375 2.17 28.95 -24.03
N ARG A 376 2.22 29.11 -25.35
CA ARG A 376 2.35 30.44 -26.01
C ARG A 376 0.98 30.92 -26.46
N TYR A 377 0.82 32.22 -26.48
CA TYR A 377 -0.33 32.81 -27.14
C TYR A 377 -0.23 32.68 -28.65
N ILE A 378 -1.37 32.54 -29.32
CA ILE A 378 -1.45 32.62 -30.78
C ILE A 378 -0.84 33.94 -31.24
N GLU A 379 -0.14 33.91 -32.40
CA GLU A 379 0.55 35.10 -32.96
C GLU A 379 -0.38 36.29 -33.18
N SER A 380 -1.64 36.05 -33.48
CA SER A 380 -2.64 37.08 -33.74
C SER A 380 -3.23 37.75 -32.49
N LEU A 381 -2.86 37.31 -31.28
CA LEU A 381 -3.36 37.95 -30.06
C LEU A 381 -2.80 39.33 -29.90
N ALA A 382 -3.65 40.34 -29.83
CA ALA A 382 -3.26 41.72 -29.65
C ALA A 382 -2.37 41.92 -28.45
N LEU A 383 -1.31 42.67 -28.57
CA LEU A 383 -0.28 43.02 -27.56
C LEU A 383 0.63 41.87 -27.12
N PHE A 384 0.18 40.61 -27.06
CA PHE A 384 0.88 39.53 -26.39
C PHE A 384 1.16 38.29 -27.28
N GLY A 385 0.84 38.38 -28.59
CA GLY A 385 0.99 37.25 -29.51
C GLY A 385 2.43 36.68 -29.52
N GLY A 386 2.56 35.36 -29.57
CA GLY A 386 3.81 34.60 -29.57
C GLY A 386 4.55 34.49 -28.21
N LEU A 387 4.15 35.28 -27.23
CA LEU A 387 4.76 35.18 -25.88
C LEU A 387 4.29 33.94 -25.12
N SER A 388 5.19 33.35 -24.34
CA SER A 388 4.73 32.35 -23.36
C SER A 388 3.91 33.05 -22.27
N ILE A 389 2.92 32.36 -21.70
CA ILE A 389 2.04 32.94 -20.67
C ILE A 389 2.82 33.45 -19.47
N TRP A 390 3.90 32.77 -19.10
CA TRP A 390 4.74 33.18 -17.98
C TRP A 390 5.55 34.44 -18.27
N ALA A 391 6.07 34.55 -19.48
CA ALA A 391 6.79 35.75 -19.93
C ALA A 391 5.86 36.95 -20.21
N ALA A 392 4.58 36.68 -20.46
CA ALA A 392 3.59 37.71 -20.72
C ALA A 392 3.12 38.45 -19.45
N ASN A 393 3.21 37.83 -18.26
CA ASN A 393 2.71 38.42 -17.02
C ASN A 393 3.24 39.87 -16.77
N PRO A 394 4.53 40.16 -16.82
CA PRO A 394 5.03 41.53 -16.65
C PRO A 394 4.48 42.51 -17.70
N GLN A 395 4.35 42.09 -18.96
CA GLN A 395 3.85 42.93 -20.04
C GLN A 395 2.36 43.19 -19.92
N ILE A 396 1.59 42.23 -19.39
CA ILE A 396 0.17 42.41 -19.09
C ILE A 396 -0.01 43.42 -17.94
N VAL A 397 0.81 43.35 -16.92
CA VAL A 397 0.81 44.27 -15.80
C VAL A 397 1.13 45.71 -16.30
N GLU A 398 2.14 45.83 -17.14
CA GLU A 398 2.50 47.14 -17.78
C GLU A 398 1.39 47.69 -18.66
N ALA A 399 0.75 46.84 -19.50
CA ALA A 399 -0.36 47.22 -20.33
C ALA A 399 -1.58 47.68 -19.53
N LEU A 400 -1.89 46.99 -18.39
CA LEU A 400 -2.98 47.35 -17.49
C LEU A 400 -2.69 48.66 -16.77
N GLN A 401 -1.43 48.90 -16.42
CA GLN A 401 -0.98 50.17 -15.80
C GLN A 401 -1.11 51.32 -16.82
N GLY A 402 -0.68 51.11 -18.04
CA GLY A 402 -0.82 52.08 -19.15
C GLY A 402 -2.27 52.40 -19.51
N ALA A 403 -3.15 51.41 -19.39
CA ALA A 403 -4.61 51.54 -19.56
C ALA A 403 -5.32 52.24 -18.37
N GLY A 404 -4.59 52.47 -17.27
CA GLY A 404 -5.19 53.02 -16.03
C GLY A 404 -6.07 52.05 -15.24
N SER A 405 -6.08 50.79 -15.64
CA SER A 405 -6.95 49.73 -15.03
C SER A 405 -6.29 49.02 -13.87
N LEU A 406 -5.00 49.13 -13.67
CA LEU A 406 -4.28 48.45 -12.59
C LEU A 406 -4.41 49.28 -11.29
N LEU A 407 -4.92 48.69 -10.22
CA LEU A 407 -4.96 49.32 -8.87
C LEU A 407 -3.75 48.91 -8.04
N ARG A 408 -3.35 47.62 -8.10
CA ARG A 408 -2.24 47.10 -7.36
C ARG A 408 -1.64 45.86 -8.03
N THR A 409 -0.37 45.63 -7.79
CA THR A 409 0.33 44.36 -8.05
C THR A 409 1.25 44.02 -6.87
N GLU A 410 1.33 42.77 -6.51
CA GLU A 410 2.25 42.26 -5.49
C GLU A 410 2.65 40.81 -5.78
N LYS A 411 3.66 40.29 -5.09
CA LYS A 411 4.04 38.87 -5.17
C LYS A 411 3.29 38.08 -4.11
N TYR A 412 2.69 36.98 -4.51
CA TYR A 412 1.92 36.09 -3.66
C TYR A 412 2.37 34.65 -3.82
N THR A 413 2.68 33.99 -2.71
CA THR A 413 3.06 32.58 -2.69
C THR A 413 1.84 31.74 -2.35
N HIS A 414 1.51 30.80 -3.21
CA HIS A 414 0.36 29.92 -3.03
C HIS A 414 0.66 28.51 -3.57
N SER A 415 -0.16 27.55 -3.15
CA SER A 415 -0.12 26.20 -3.65
C SER A 415 -0.59 26.18 -5.10
N TYR A 416 0.21 25.66 -6.03
CA TYR A 416 -0.06 25.68 -7.47
C TYR A 416 0.11 24.29 -8.10
N MET A 417 -0.68 23.99 -9.11
CA MET A 417 -0.68 22.74 -9.84
C MET A 417 0.62 22.54 -10.63
N HIS A 418 1.23 21.38 -10.51
CA HIS A 418 2.43 20.97 -11.24
C HIS A 418 2.23 19.59 -11.87
N CYS A 419 2.86 19.38 -13.01
CA CYS A 419 2.95 18.07 -13.63
C CYS A 419 3.75 17.11 -12.72
N TRP A 420 3.19 15.95 -12.39
CA TRP A 420 3.82 14.96 -11.55
C TRP A 420 5.18 14.46 -12.08
N ARG A 421 5.40 14.52 -13.39
CA ARG A 421 6.62 14.05 -14.06
C ARG A 421 7.65 15.14 -14.29
N HIS A 422 7.25 16.22 -14.95
CA HIS A 422 8.15 17.32 -15.27
C HIS A 422 8.41 18.25 -14.09
N LYS A 423 7.53 18.19 -13.06
CA LYS A 423 7.58 19.10 -11.91
C LYS A 423 7.45 20.57 -12.26
N THR A 424 6.94 20.87 -13.44
CA THR A 424 6.67 22.21 -13.96
C THR A 424 5.22 22.60 -13.75
N PRO A 425 4.92 23.90 -13.61
CA PRO A 425 3.56 24.39 -13.49
C PRO A 425 2.69 24.02 -14.69
N ILE A 426 1.45 23.67 -14.44
CA ILE A 426 0.45 23.36 -15.46
C ILE A 426 -0.72 24.34 -15.37
N ILE A 427 -1.62 24.31 -16.35
CA ILE A 427 -2.82 25.13 -16.35
C ILE A 427 -4.06 24.30 -16.65
N TYR A 428 -5.23 24.81 -16.33
CA TYR A 428 -6.43 24.40 -17.04
C TYR A 428 -6.43 25.00 -18.43
N ARG A 429 -6.77 24.20 -19.44
CA ARG A 429 -6.89 24.64 -20.83
C ARG A 429 -8.09 23.95 -21.49
N ALA A 430 -9.01 24.72 -22.07
CA ALA A 430 -10.12 24.15 -22.81
C ALA A 430 -9.60 23.48 -24.09
N THR A 431 -9.87 22.18 -24.18
CA THR A 431 -9.55 21.34 -25.34
C THR A 431 -10.68 20.36 -25.61
N SER A 432 -10.86 20.02 -26.90
CA SER A 432 -11.75 18.92 -27.26
C SER A 432 -11.10 17.60 -26.90
N GLN A 433 -11.71 16.87 -25.97
CA GLN A 433 -11.21 15.60 -25.46
C GLN A 433 -12.33 14.55 -25.44
N TRP A 434 -11.95 13.30 -25.20
CA TRP A 434 -12.87 12.21 -24.94
C TRP A 434 -12.97 11.96 -23.45
N PHE A 435 -14.19 11.91 -22.95
CA PHE A 435 -14.49 11.79 -21.53
C PHE A 435 -15.35 10.57 -21.25
N ALA A 436 -15.11 9.92 -20.10
CA ALA A 436 -16.10 9.09 -19.43
C ALA A 436 -16.88 9.96 -18.44
N GLY A 437 -18.19 10.07 -18.64
CA GLY A 437 -19.03 10.96 -17.86
C GLY A 437 -19.39 10.38 -16.49
N MET A 438 -19.12 11.13 -15.42
CA MET A 438 -19.46 10.70 -14.07
C MET A 438 -20.96 10.77 -13.78
N ASP A 439 -21.64 11.77 -14.33
CA ASP A 439 -23.06 12.05 -14.09
C ASP A 439 -23.95 11.77 -15.31
N VAL A 440 -23.40 11.11 -16.31
CA VAL A 440 -24.13 10.62 -17.48
C VAL A 440 -24.89 9.34 -17.10
N LYS A 441 -26.15 9.26 -17.46
CA LYS A 441 -26.94 8.03 -17.35
C LYS A 441 -26.66 7.16 -18.58
N PRO A 442 -26.21 5.93 -18.38
CA PRO A 442 -25.99 5.01 -19.49
C PRO A 442 -27.31 4.50 -20.09
N ASN A 443 -27.21 3.73 -21.19
CA ASN A 443 -28.36 3.24 -21.91
C ASN A 443 -29.09 2.07 -21.20
N ASP A 444 -28.41 1.39 -20.25
CA ASP A 444 -28.86 0.14 -19.64
C ASP A 444 -29.27 0.28 -18.15
N THR A 445 -29.10 1.44 -17.53
CA THR A 445 -29.50 1.70 -16.13
C THR A 445 -29.86 3.15 -15.89
N ASP A 446 -30.70 3.40 -14.88
CA ASP A 446 -31.08 4.75 -14.45
C ASP A 446 -30.04 5.42 -13.54
N LYS A 447 -29.01 4.66 -13.08
CA LYS A 447 -27.94 5.16 -12.21
C LYS A 447 -26.78 5.73 -13.01
N THR A 448 -26.29 6.87 -12.57
CA THR A 448 -25.05 7.44 -13.11
C THR A 448 -23.83 6.61 -12.71
N LEU A 449 -22.69 6.81 -13.40
CA LEU A 449 -21.44 6.17 -13.02
C LEU A 449 -21.06 6.49 -11.57
N ARG A 450 -21.23 7.75 -11.14
CA ARG A 450 -20.97 8.19 -9.77
C ARG A 450 -21.80 7.42 -8.75
N GLU A 451 -23.09 7.33 -8.96
CA GLU A 451 -24.01 6.59 -8.07
C GLU A 451 -23.64 5.11 -7.99
N THR A 452 -23.34 4.48 -9.12
CA THR A 452 -22.92 3.07 -9.18
C THR A 452 -21.61 2.82 -8.44
N ALA A 453 -20.62 3.69 -8.64
CA ALA A 453 -19.32 3.57 -7.98
C ALA A 453 -19.42 3.80 -6.46
N LEU A 454 -20.21 4.80 -6.01
CA LEU A 454 -20.42 5.05 -4.57
C LEU A 454 -21.14 3.87 -3.89
N GLU A 455 -22.16 3.30 -4.52
CA GLU A 455 -22.83 2.08 -4.02
C GLU A 455 -21.85 0.89 -3.97
N GLY A 456 -20.97 0.77 -4.97
CA GLY A 456 -19.93 -0.25 -4.98
C GLY A 456 -18.96 -0.13 -3.79
N ILE A 457 -18.58 1.09 -3.41
CA ILE A 457 -17.74 1.35 -2.23
C ILE A 457 -18.46 0.91 -0.95
N GLU A 458 -19.77 1.16 -0.81
CA GLU A 458 -20.54 0.73 0.35
C GLU A 458 -20.52 -0.79 0.55
N ASN A 459 -20.49 -1.55 -0.54
CA ASN A 459 -20.51 -3.01 -0.55
C ASN A 459 -19.11 -3.66 -0.54
N THR A 460 -18.06 -2.87 -0.46
CA THR A 460 -16.66 -3.34 -0.43
C THR A 460 -16.13 -3.38 1.01
N ALA A 461 -15.39 -4.45 1.36
CA ALA A 461 -14.66 -4.51 2.62
C ALA A 461 -13.35 -3.71 2.55
N PHE A 462 -12.99 -2.99 3.61
CA PHE A 462 -11.79 -2.16 3.66
C PHE A 462 -10.89 -2.54 4.84
N TYR A 463 -9.62 -2.73 4.55
CA TYR A 463 -8.54 -3.00 5.50
C TYR A 463 -7.40 -1.99 5.31
N PRO A 464 -7.20 -1.00 6.20
CA PRO A 464 -8.06 -0.61 7.33
C PRO A 464 -9.35 0.10 6.89
N SER A 465 -10.31 0.21 7.80
CA SER A 465 -11.64 0.77 7.53
C SER A 465 -11.67 2.22 7.05
N TRP A 466 -10.66 3.04 7.42
CA TRP A 466 -10.57 4.44 6.98
C TRP A 466 -10.44 4.60 5.45
N GLY A 467 -9.95 3.58 4.76
CA GLY A 467 -9.83 3.59 3.30
C GLY A 467 -11.17 3.81 2.59
N LYS A 468 -12.28 3.35 3.19
CA LYS A 468 -13.64 3.54 2.67
C LYS A 468 -13.99 5.01 2.49
N GLN A 469 -13.87 5.80 3.55
CA GLN A 469 -14.21 7.22 3.52
C GLN A 469 -13.32 8.00 2.55
N ARG A 470 -12.04 7.63 2.48
CA ARG A 470 -11.09 8.26 1.57
C ARG A 470 -11.48 8.04 0.10
N LEU A 471 -11.77 6.80 -0.30
CA LEU A 471 -12.18 6.49 -1.67
C LEU A 471 -13.54 7.12 -1.99
N PHE A 472 -14.48 7.06 -1.05
CA PHE A 472 -15.81 7.67 -1.19
C PHE A 472 -15.71 9.16 -1.50
N SER A 473 -14.94 9.93 -0.72
CA SER A 473 -14.79 11.38 -0.92
C SER A 473 -14.16 11.71 -2.26
N MET A 474 -13.23 10.89 -2.74
CA MET A 474 -12.59 11.09 -4.04
C MET A 474 -13.55 10.84 -5.20
N ILE A 475 -14.44 9.85 -5.10
CA ILE A 475 -15.45 9.58 -6.14
C ILE A 475 -16.57 10.60 -6.11
N ALA A 476 -17.03 10.99 -4.91
CA ALA A 476 -18.15 11.92 -4.75
C ALA A 476 -17.90 13.27 -5.45
N ASN A 477 -16.67 13.75 -5.43
CA ASN A 477 -16.29 15.07 -5.99
C ASN A 477 -15.50 14.97 -7.31
N ARG A 478 -15.42 13.78 -7.90
CA ARG A 478 -14.63 13.58 -9.10
C ARG A 478 -15.26 14.26 -10.32
N PRO A 479 -14.51 15.04 -11.13
CA PRO A 479 -14.96 15.49 -12.46
C PRO A 479 -15.00 14.31 -13.44
N ASP A 480 -15.57 14.55 -14.64
CA ASP A 480 -15.54 13.58 -15.74
C ASP A 480 -14.09 13.16 -16.04
N TRP A 481 -13.92 11.89 -16.33
CA TRP A 481 -12.60 11.32 -16.60
C TRP A 481 -12.17 11.58 -18.03
N THR A 482 -11.13 12.39 -18.22
CA THR A 482 -10.51 12.62 -19.53
C THR A 482 -9.74 11.38 -19.95
N LEU A 483 -10.26 10.65 -20.94
CA LEU A 483 -9.67 9.40 -21.43
C LEU A 483 -8.56 9.61 -22.44
N SER A 484 -8.63 10.68 -23.26
CA SER A 484 -7.70 10.91 -24.35
C SER A 484 -6.40 11.56 -23.91
N ARG A 485 -5.28 11.08 -24.49
CA ARG A 485 -3.93 11.62 -24.30
C ARG A 485 -3.28 11.84 -25.66
N GLN A 486 -2.56 12.95 -25.81
CA GLN A 486 -1.83 13.31 -27.03
C GLN A 486 -0.41 12.72 -26.98
N ARG A 487 -0.34 11.38 -26.96
CA ARG A 487 0.91 10.60 -26.84
C ARG A 487 1.05 9.58 -27.95
N GLN A 488 2.24 8.97 -28.08
CA GLN A 488 2.54 7.99 -29.11
C GLN A 488 2.57 6.54 -28.55
N TRP A 489 3.04 6.37 -27.31
CA TRP A 489 3.15 5.07 -26.66
C TRP A 489 1.97 4.84 -25.70
N GLY A 490 0.96 4.16 -26.19
CA GLY A 490 -0.26 3.83 -25.45
C GLY A 490 -1.29 3.14 -26.33
N VAL A 491 -2.28 2.53 -25.73
CA VAL A 491 -3.39 1.90 -26.45
C VAL A 491 -4.19 2.98 -27.19
N PRO A 492 -4.37 2.88 -28.50
CA PRO A 492 -5.02 3.92 -29.27
C PRO A 492 -6.52 3.99 -28.99
N MET A 493 -7.06 5.18 -28.97
CA MET A 493 -8.48 5.41 -29.17
C MET A 493 -8.78 5.28 -30.66
N ALA A 494 -9.00 4.05 -31.11
CA ALA A 494 -8.99 3.64 -32.50
C ALA A 494 -10.25 4.08 -33.26
N PHE A 495 -10.52 5.39 -33.23
CA PHE A 495 -11.68 6.01 -33.85
C PHE A 495 -11.37 6.57 -35.22
N PHE A 496 -12.37 6.52 -36.12
CA PHE A 496 -12.43 7.34 -37.33
C PHE A 496 -13.36 8.51 -37.10
N VAL A 497 -12.83 9.73 -37.24
CA VAL A 497 -13.51 10.98 -36.88
C VAL A 497 -13.71 11.80 -38.13
N HIS A 498 -14.91 12.32 -38.35
CA HIS A 498 -15.23 13.17 -39.49
C HIS A 498 -14.42 14.46 -39.43
N LYS A 499 -13.74 14.79 -40.55
CA LYS A 499 -12.77 15.88 -40.62
C LYS A 499 -13.36 17.27 -40.33
N GLU A 500 -14.63 17.48 -40.66
CA GLU A 500 -15.30 18.78 -40.49
C GLU A 500 -16.14 18.83 -39.20
N THR A 501 -16.91 17.80 -38.92
CA THR A 501 -17.84 17.80 -37.76
C THR A 501 -17.24 17.25 -36.49
N GLY A 502 -16.17 16.46 -36.59
CA GLY A 502 -15.58 15.78 -35.45
C GLY A 502 -16.42 14.62 -34.93
N GLU A 503 -17.49 14.22 -35.62
CA GLU A 503 -18.33 13.09 -35.25
C GLU A 503 -17.68 11.74 -35.55
N LEU A 504 -18.04 10.72 -34.78
CA LEU A 504 -17.56 9.35 -35.00
C LEU A 504 -18.17 8.73 -36.24
N HIS A 505 -17.41 7.86 -36.89
CA HIS A 505 -17.93 7.03 -37.99
C HIS A 505 -19.11 6.19 -37.51
N PRO A 506 -20.23 6.06 -38.27
CA PRO A 506 -21.42 5.30 -37.86
C PRO A 506 -21.14 3.85 -37.43
N ARG A 507 -20.12 3.21 -38.01
CA ARG A 507 -19.70 1.83 -37.72
C ARG A 507 -18.63 1.74 -36.64
N THR A 508 -18.49 2.74 -35.77
CA THR A 508 -17.38 2.81 -34.79
C THR A 508 -17.23 1.55 -33.97
N LEU A 509 -18.32 0.99 -33.43
CA LEU A 509 -18.26 -0.23 -32.60
C LEU A 509 -17.74 -1.45 -33.37
N GLU A 510 -18.20 -1.62 -34.60
CA GLU A 510 -17.71 -2.67 -35.51
C GLU A 510 -16.24 -2.47 -35.87
N LEU A 511 -15.85 -1.24 -36.18
CA LEU A 511 -14.47 -0.89 -36.53
C LEU A 511 -13.50 -1.06 -35.37
N LEU A 512 -13.94 -0.79 -34.14
CA LEU A 512 -13.13 -1.06 -32.95
C LEU A 512 -12.81 -2.57 -32.79
N GLU A 513 -13.78 -3.45 -33.06
CA GLU A 513 -13.53 -4.89 -33.03
C GLU A 513 -12.58 -5.33 -34.13
N GLU A 514 -12.72 -4.80 -35.37
CA GLU A 514 -11.80 -5.09 -36.46
C GLU A 514 -10.37 -4.62 -36.18
N VAL A 515 -10.21 -3.45 -35.53
CA VAL A 515 -8.91 -2.98 -35.06
C VAL A 515 -8.39 -3.85 -33.93
N ALA A 516 -9.23 -4.22 -32.95
CA ALA A 516 -8.84 -5.10 -31.85
C ALA A 516 -8.29 -6.45 -32.34
N LYS A 517 -8.89 -7.06 -33.35
CA LYS A 517 -8.38 -8.30 -33.99
C LYS A 517 -6.98 -8.12 -34.57
N ARG A 518 -6.74 -6.99 -35.24
CA ARG A 518 -5.43 -6.67 -35.81
C ARG A 518 -4.38 -6.41 -34.73
N VAL A 519 -4.79 -5.73 -33.66
CA VAL A 519 -3.93 -5.47 -32.49
C VAL A 519 -3.60 -6.77 -31.75
N GLU A 520 -4.54 -7.71 -31.66
CA GLU A 520 -4.32 -9.02 -31.05
C GLU A 520 -3.24 -9.85 -31.78
N GLU A 521 -3.06 -9.61 -33.09
CA GLU A 521 -2.05 -10.29 -33.91
C GLU A 521 -0.70 -9.53 -33.94
N ALA A 522 -0.71 -8.18 -33.96
CA ALA A 522 0.47 -7.39 -34.26
C ALA A 522 0.72 -6.19 -33.30
N GLY A 523 -0.02 -6.14 -32.19
CA GLY A 523 0.10 -5.05 -31.20
C GLY A 523 -0.53 -3.71 -31.68
N ILE A 524 -0.43 -2.69 -30.84
CA ILE A 524 -0.95 -1.35 -31.14
C ILE A 524 -0.31 -0.74 -32.41
N GLU A 525 0.84 -1.23 -32.82
CA GLU A 525 1.53 -0.90 -34.06
C GLU A 525 0.63 -1.13 -35.29
N ALA A 526 -0.29 -2.10 -35.24
CA ALA A 526 -1.26 -2.37 -36.31
C ALA A 526 -2.18 -1.16 -36.58
N TRP A 527 -2.59 -0.42 -35.52
CA TRP A 527 -3.34 0.83 -35.73
C TRP A 527 -2.48 1.92 -36.32
N GLN A 528 -1.23 2.04 -35.90
CA GLN A 528 -0.32 3.08 -36.41
C GLN A 528 -0.11 2.94 -37.92
N THR A 529 0.06 1.74 -38.43
CA THR A 529 0.36 1.45 -39.84
C THR A 529 -0.88 1.29 -40.73
N LEU A 530 -2.07 1.18 -40.14
CA LEU A 530 -3.34 0.93 -40.83
C LEU A 530 -3.65 2.05 -41.84
N ASP A 531 -3.86 1.71 -43.13
CA ASP A 531 -4.50 2.60 -44.11
C ASP A 531 -6.02 2.64 -43.81
N PRO A 532 -6.64 3.80 -43.56
CA PRO A 532 -8.07 3.92 -43.33
C PRO A 532 -8.94 3.26 -44.40
N ARG A 533 -8.49 3.29 -45.65
CA ARG A 533 -9.22 2.70 -46.79
C ARG A 533 -9.46 1.19 -46.66
N GLU A 534 -8.60 0.49 -45.94
CA GLU A 534 -8.76 -0.96 -45.71
C GLU A 534 -10.03 -1.29 -44.92
N LEU A 535 -10.47 -0.40 -44.02
CA LEU A 535 -11.62 -0.62 -43.16
C LEU A 535 -12.84 0.19 -43.55
N ILE A 536 -12.65 1.43 -44.01
CA ILE A 536 -13.77 2.36 -44.30
C ILE A 536 -13.86 2.75 -45.79
N GLY A 537 -13.02 2.18 -46.67
CA GLY A 537 -13.10 2.41 -48.10
C GLY A 537 -13.06 3.90 -48.48
N ASP A 538 -14.04 4.35 -49.27
CA ASP A 538 -14.16 5.71 -49.76
C ASP A 538 -14.46 6.74 -48.69
N ASP A 539 -15.00 6.31 -47.51
CA ASP A 539 -15.27 7.17 -46.37
C ASP A 539 -13.96 7.75 -45.80
N ALA A 540 -12.79 7.16 -46.14
CA ALA A 540 -11.48 7.71 -45.79
C ALA A 540 -11.22 9.11 -46.35
N ASN A 541 -11.99 9.56 -47.33
CA ASN A 541 -11.94 10.93 -47.84
C ASN A 541 -12.53 11.93 -46.83
N MET A 542 -13.55 11.54 -46.08
CA MET A 542 -14.29 12.38 -45.13
C MET A 542 -13.85 12.15 -43.69
N TYR A 543 -13.32 10.97 -43.36
CA TYR A 543 -12.90 10.59 -42.01
C TYR A 543 -11.37 10.48 -41.89
N GLU A 544 -10.86 10.73 -40.72
CA GLU A 544 -9.45 10.56 -40.39
C GLU A 544 -9.27 9.70 -39.13
N LYS A 545 -8.11 9.06 -38.98
CA LYS A 545 -7.76 8.31 -37.78
C LYS A 545 -7.56 9.28 -36.61
N ASN A 546 -8.22 9.02 -35.49
CA ASN A 546 -7.88 9.68 -34.24
C ASN A 546 -6.46 9.32 -33.83
N ARG A 547 -5.68 10.28 -33.34
CA ARG A 547 -4.27 10.14 -32.97
C ARG A 547 -4.08 9.98 -31.46
N ASP A 548 -5.14 10.16 -30.65
CA ASP A 548 -5.05 10.09 -29.21
C ASP A 548 -4.89 8.64 -28.75
N THR A 549 -4.17 8.47 -27.66
CA THR A 549 -4.10 7.22 -26.91
C THR A 549 -4.99 7.31 -25.67
N LEU A 550 -5.33 6.18 -25.10
CA LEU A 550 -6.00 6.10 -23.81
C LEU A 550 -5.09 6.59 -22.68
N ASP A 551 -5.72 7.10 -21.63
CA ASP A 551 -5.05 7.32 -20.34
C ASP A 551 -4.49 6.00 -19.82
N VAL A 552 -3.23 5.97 -19.39
CA VAL A 552 -2.59 4.77 -18.84
C VAL A 552 -3.33 4.16 -17.64
N TRP A 553 -4.08 4.97 -16.89
CA TRP A 553 -4.95 4.48 -15.84
C TRP A 553 -6.14 3.66 -16.35
N PHE A 554 -6.45 3.75 -17.62
CA PHE A 554 -7.42 2.88 -18.28
C PHE A 554 -6.83 1.48 -18.52
N ASP A 555 -5.55 1.41 -18.91
CA ASP A 555 -4.82 0.14 -19.12
C ASP A 555 -4.86 -0.71 -17.86
N SER A 556 -4.30 -0.19 -16.76
CA SER A 556 -4.31 -0.88 -15.46
C SER A 556 -5.71 -0.99 -14.87
N GLY A 557 -6.56 0.01 -15.09
CA GLY A 557 -7.94 0.03 -14.61
C GLY A 557 -8.83 -1.07 -15.20
N THR A 558 -8.54 -1.54 -16.42
CA THR A 558 -9.32 -2.59 -17.11
C THR A 558 -8.72 -3.99 -17.01
N THR A 559 -7.70 -4.18 -16.17
CA THR A 559 -7.08 -5.52 -15.97
C THR A 559 -8.08 -6.56 -15.47
N HIS A 560 -9.11 -6.17 -14.74
CA HIS A 560 -10.21 -7.07 -14.36
C HIS A 560 -10.99 -7.62 -15.58
N TRP A 561 -10.95 -6.92 -16.70
CA TRP A 561 -11.56 -7.32 -17.96
C TRP A 561 -10.61 -8.15 -18.80
N HIS A 562 -9.46 -7.59 -19.17
CA HIS A 562 -8.56 -8.25 -20.12
C HIS A 562 -7.55 -9.22 -19.48
N VAL A 563 -7.43 -9.27 -18.14
CA VAL A 563 -6.60 -10.26 -17.45
C VAL A 563 -7.47 -11.28 -16.72
N LEU A 564 -8.28 -10.88 -15.71
CA LEU A 564 -9.07 -11.84 -14.92
C LEU A 564 -10.04 -12.66 -15.75
N ARG A 565 -10.61 -12.06 -16.79
CA ARG A 565 -11.58 -12.67 -17.74
C ARG A 565 -11.03 -12.81 -19.16
N GLY A 566 -9.78 -12.45 -19.37
CA GLY A 566 -9.09 -12.47 -20.65
C GLY A 566 -7.91 -13.41 -20.65
N SER A 567 -6.69 -12.85 -20.66
CA SER A 567 -5.44 -13.61 -20.83
C SER A 567 -5.20 -14.70 -19.77
N HIS A 568 -5.72 -14.56 -18.55
CA HIS A 568 -5.54 -15.51 -17.45
C HIS A 568 -6.87 -16.07 -16.90
N LYS A 569 -7.92 -16.07 -17.70
CA LYS A 569 -9.27 -16.50 -17.29
C LYS A 569 -9.37 -17.92 -16.76
N ASP A 570 -8.47 -18.79 -17.17
CA ASP A 570 -8.46 -20.19 -16.76
C ASP A 570 -7.91 -20.38 -15.34
N GLU A 571 -7.10 -19.45 -14.88
CA GLU A 571 -6.48 -19.48 -13.55
C GLU A 571 -7.14 -18.50 -12.57
N LEU A 572 -7.51 -17.33 -13.05
CA LEU A 572 -8.10 -16.25 -12.28
C LEU A 572 -9.63 -16.25 -12.34
N GLN A 573 -10.27 -15.37 -11.58
CA GLN A 573 -11.72 -15.16 -11.62
C GLN A 573 -12.08 -13.70 -11.36
N PHE A 574 -13.28 -13.31 -11.79
CA PHE A 574 -13.89 -12.02 -11.51
C PHE A 574 -15.13 -12.20 -10.63
N PRO A 575 -15.36 -11.33 -9.62
CA PRO A 575 -14.42 -10.34 -9.12
C PRO A 575 -13.23 -10.97 -8.41
N ALA A 576 -12.15 -10.19 -8.20
CA ALA A 576 -11.07 -10.58 -7.31
C ALA A 576 -11.53 -10.56 -5.85
N ASP A 577 -10.97 -11.42 -5.01
CA ASP A 577 -11.26 -11.41 -3.57
C ASP A 577 -10.60 -10.20 -2.90
N LEU A 578 -9.40 -9.84 -3.32
CA LEU A 578 -8.61 -8.79 -2.71
C LEU A 578 -7.78 -8.01 -3.75
N TYR A 579 -7.82 -6.67 -3.64
CA TYR A 579 -6.81 -5.74 -4.17
C TYR A 579 -6.00 -5.20 -3.00
N LEU A 580 -4.66 -5.16 -3.15
CA LEU A 580 -3.76 -4.66 -2.13
C LEU A 580 -2.77 -3.68 -2.74
N GLU A 581 -2.79 -2.42 -2.30
CA GLU A 581 -1.83 -1.40 -2.75
C GLU A 581 -1.54 -0.36 -1.65
N GLY A 582 -0.63 0.57 -1.95
CA GLY A 582 -0.36 1.74 -1.12
C GLY A 582 -1.51 2.73 -1.06
N SER A 583 -1.47 3.62 -0.08
CA SER A 583 -2.52 4.61 0.17
C SER A 583 -2.69 5.65 -0.95
N ASP A 584 -1.71 5.81 -1.83
CA ASP A 584 -1.79 6.64 -3.04
C ASP A 584 -2.75 6.06 -4.08
N GLN A 585 -2.99 4.75 -4.06
CA GLN A 585 -3.82 4.08 -5.06
C GLN A 585 -5.32 4.29 -4.88
N HIS A 586 -5.77 4.97 -3.82
CA HIS A 586 -7.15 5.48 -3.75
C HIS A 586 -7.44 6.53 -4.85
N ARG A 587 -6.40 7.23 -5.32
CA ARG A 587 -6.48 8.14 -6.48
C ARG A 587 -5.87 7.52 -7.75
N GLY A 588 -5.44 6.29 -7.72
CA GLY A 588 -4.83 5.56 -8.83
C GLY A 588 -5.63 4.31 -9.21
N TRP A 589 -5.03 3.14 -9.03
CA TRP A 589 -5.56 1.87 -9.52
C TRP A 589 -6.86 1.42 -8.84
N PHE A 590 -7.05 1.62 -7.53
CA PHE A 590 -8.32 1.32 -6.87
C PHE A 590 -9.48 2.12 -7.49
N HIS A 591 -9.20 3.37 -7.84
CA HIS A 591 -10.12 4.31 -8.39
C HIS A 591 -10.46 4.00 -9.86
N SER A 592 -9.45 3.87 -10.73
CA SER A 592 -9.66 3.56 -12.13
C SER A 592 -10.32 2.21 -12.35
N SER A 593 -9.91 1.19 -11.59
CA SER A 593 -10.53 -0.15 -11.62
C SER A 593 -12.00 -0.12 -11.19
N LEU A 594 -12.32 0.66 -10.14
CA LEU A 594 -13.71 0.85 -9.71
C LEU A 594 -14.56 1.47 -10.82
N LEU A 595 -14.08 2.53 -11.45
CA LEU A 595 -14.84 3.23 -12.49
C LEU A 595 -15.07 2.35 -13.72
N THR A 596 -14.02 1.68 -14.21
CA THR A 596 -14.15 0.81 -15.39
C THR A 596 -15.04 -0.39 -15.13
N ALA A 597 -14.95 -1.01 -13.96
CA ALA A 597 -15.82 -2.12 -13.60
C ALA A 597 -17.26 -1.65 -13.34
N SER A 598 -17.45 -0.47 -12.77
CA SER A 598 -18.79 0.12 -12.63
C SER A 598 -19.44 0.38 -13.99
N MET A 599 -18.68 0.84 -14.99
CA MET A 599 -19.18 1.03 -16.35
C MET A 599 -19.47 -0.31 -17.05
N LEU A 600 -18.58 -1.29 -16.91
CA LEU A 600 -18.70 -2.58 -17.60
C LEU A 600 -19.70 -3.52 -16.97
N ASP A 601 -19.71 -3.60 -15.63
CA ASP A 601 -20.37 -4.65 -14.87
C ASP A 601 -21.35 -4.13 -13.79
N GLY A 602 -21.41 -2.83 -13.56
CA GLY A 602 -22.27 -2.21 -12.53
C GLY A 602 -21.83 -2.54 -11.09
N ARG A 603 -20.58 -2.95 -10.88
CA ARG A 603 -20.04 -3.31 -9.58
C ARG A 603 -18.51 -3.12 -9.52
N PRO A 604 -17.90 -3.06 -8.31
CA PRO A 604 -16.45 -3.10 -8.15
C PRO A 604 -15.82 -4.40 -8.69
N PRO A 605 -14.58 -4.37 -9.15
CA PRO A 605 -13.87 -5.56 -9.61
C PRO A 605 -13.27 -6.39 -8.47
N TYR A 606 -13.44 -5.94 -7.24
CA TYR A 606 -12.92 -6.55 -6.01
C TYR A 606 -14.00 -6.67 -4.93
N ASN A 607 -13.84 -7.63 -4.03
CA ASN A 607 -14.67 -7.78 -2.84
C ASN A 607 -14.09 -7.02 -1.64
N ALA A 608 -12.77 -6.85 -1.60
CA ALA A 608 -12.07 -6.15 -0.54
C ALA A 608 -10.88 -5.33 -1.07
N LEU A 609 -10.59 -4.23 -0.37
CA LEU A 609 -9.40 -3.40 -0.55
C LEU A 609 -8.55 -3.42 0.71
N LEU A 610 -7.27 -3.74 0.55
CA LEU A 610 -6.27 -3.61 1.61
C LEU A 610 -5.28 -2.50 1.24
N THR A 611 -5.04 -1.60 2.18
CA THR A 611 -4.19 -0.43 1.97
C THR A 611 -3.03 -0.44 2.95
N HIS A 612 -1.80 -0.31 2.45
CA HIS A 612 -0.63 -0.06 3.28
C HIS A 612 -0.15 1.40 3.20
N GLY A 613 0.53 1.86 4.26
CA GLY A 613 1.14 3.17 4.30
C GLY A 613 2.42 3.29 3.47
N PHE A 614 3.01 4.49 3.50
CA PHE A 614 4.30 4.75 2.88
C PHE A 614 5.45 4.30 3.78
N THR A 615 6.59 4.04 3.15
CA THR A 615 7.85 3.84 3.86
C THR A 615 8.49 5.19 4.21
N VAL A 616 8.89 5.33 5.47
CA VAL A 616 9.50 6.54 6.01
C VAL A 616 10.81 6.21 6.71
N ASP A 617 11.69 7.19 6.87
CA ASP A 617 12.92 7.02 7.65
C ASP A 617 12.63 6.92 9.16
N GLY A 618 13.66 6.71 9.97
CA GLY A 618 13.53 6.57 11.43
C GLY A 618 12.99 7.81 12.14
N GLU A 619 12.91 8.94 11.46
CA GLU A 619 12.37 10.21 11.94
C GLU A 619 10.96 10.51 11.40
N GLY A 620 10.38 9.57 10.67
CA GLY A 620 9.03 9.70 10.09
C GLY A 620 8.97 10.54 8.80
N ARG A 621 10.11 10.82 8.16
CA ARG A 621 10.15 11.59 6.92
C ARG A 621 10.04 10.68 5.71
N LYS A 622 9.27 11.10 4.72
CA LYS A 622 9.15 10.37 3.44
C LYS A 622 10.53 10.21 2.79
N MET A 623 10.83 9.00 2.34
CA MET A 623 12.08 8.71 1.64
C MET A 623 12.08 9.32 0.25
N SER A 624 13.18 9.98 -0.11
CA SER A 624 13.38 10.53 -1.45
C SER A 624 14.87 10.53 -1.83
N LYS A 625 15.13 10.43 -3.13
CA LYS A 625 16.50 10.54 -3.66
C LYS A 625 17.13 11.91 -3.35
N SER A 626 16.31 12.97 -3.32
CA SER A 626 16.77 14.33 -3.04
C SER A 626 17.20 14.54 -1.59
N LEU A 627 16.60 13.82 -0.64
CA LEU A 627 16.99 13.87 0.78
C LEU A 627 18.12 12.90 1.12
N GLY A 628 18.46 11.96 0.23
CA GLY A 628 19.47 10.95 0.46
C GLY A 628 19.16 9.99 1.61
N ASN A 629 17.88 9.90 2.04
CA ASN A 629 17.42 9.05 3.13
C ASN A 629 16.77 7.74 2.64
N GLY A 630 16.87 7.44 1.34
CA GLY A 630 16.34 6.21 0.76
C GLY A 630 17.14 4.98 1.17
N ILE A 631 16.45 3.90 1.51
CA ILE A 631 17.05 2.59 1.77
C ILE A 631 16.74 1.68 0.57
N ASP A 632 17.78 1.12 -0.04
CA ASP A 632 17.64 0.16 -1.13
C ASP A 632 17.37 -1.25 -0.55
N PRO A 633 16.26 -1.90 -0.91
CA PRO A 633 15.95 -3.24 -0.45
C PRO A 633 17.00 -4.28 -0.88
N HIS A 634 17.68 -4.10 -2.01
CA HIS A 634 18.76 -4.99 -2.45
C HIS A 634 20.00 -4.88 -1.57
N GLU A 635 20.38 -3.67 -1.16
CA GLU A 635 21.49 -3.47 -0.24
C GLU A 635 21.21 -4.14 1.11
N VAL A 636 20.00 -3.97 1.65
CA VAL A 636 19.59 -4.63 2.89
C VAL A 636 19.59 -6.15 2.73
N ALA A 637 19.02 -6.68 1.63
CA ALA A 637 18.99 -8.12 1.37
C ALA A 637 20.40 -8.72 1.21
N ASN A 638 21.32 -8.00 0.60
CA ASN A 638 22.70 -8.45 0.40
C ASN A 638 23.54 -8.36 1.68
N ARG A 639 23.15 -7.54 2.65
CA ARG A 639 23.86 -7.35 3.92
C ARG A 639 23.25 -8.18 5.06
N LEU A 640 21.94 -8.20 5.20
CA LEU A 640 21.22 -8.84 6.32
C LEU A 640 20.40 -10.05 5.88
N GLY A 641 20.03 -10.12 4.63
CA GLY A 641 19.09 -11.10 4.07
C GLY A 641 17.71 -10.52 3.77
N ALA A 642 17.06 -11.04 2.75
CA ALA A 642 15.67 -10.70 2.40
C ALA A 642 14.69 -11.11 3.51
N GLU A 643 14.98 -12.19 4.24
CA GLU A 643 14.19 -12.64 5.39
C GLU A 643 14.06 -11.56 6.47
N ILE A 644 15.09 -10.74 6.68
CA ILE A 644 15.03 -9.64 7.65
C ILE A 644 14.09 -8.53 7.17
N ILE A 645 14.06 -8.25 5.87
CA ILE A 645 13.09 -7.31 5.29
C ILE A 645 11.67 -7.86 5.46
N ARG A 646 11.45 -9.13 5.16
CA ARG A 646 10.18 -9.82 5.34
C ARG A 646 9.70 -9.77 6.78
N LEU A 647 10.58 -10.06 7.74
CA LEU A 647 10.27 -10.01 9.17
C LEU A 647 9.99 -8.57 9.65
N TRP A 648 10.73 -7.58 9.14
CA TRP A 648 10.46 -6.17 9.43
C TRP A 648 9.04 -5.78 8.99
N ILE A 649 8.67 -6.09 7.74
CA ILE A 649 7.35 -5.80 7.20
C ILE A 649 6.26 -6.52 8.02
N ALA A 650 6.45 -7.80 8.31
CA ALA A 650 5.50 -8.59 9.07
C ALA A 650 5.34 -8.10 10.53
N SER A 651 6.41 -7.54 11.13
CA SER A 651 6.40 -7.04 12.51
C SER A 651 5.89 -5.60 12.65
N THR A 652 5.62 -4.91 11.54
CA THR A 652 5.18 -3.52 11.52
C THR A 652 3.68 -3.45 11.24
N ASP A 653 2.98 -2.55 11.93
CA ASP A 653 1.61 -2.20 11.55
C ASP A 653 1.64 -1.39 10.25
N TYR A 654 1.41 -2.06 9.14
CA TYR A 654 1.46 -1.48 7.80
C TYR A 654 0.24 -0.59 7.47
N SER A 655 -0.78 -0.54 8.33
CA SER A 655 -1.95 0.32 8.12
C SER A 655 -1.63 1.81 8.21
N GLY A 656 -0.52 2.16 8.88
CA GLY A 656 0.09 3.47 8.91
C GLY A 656 1.40 3.52 8.15
N GLU A 657 2.21 4.54 8.41
CA GLU A 657 3.55 4.67 7.82
C GLU A 657 4.52 3.63 8.39
N LEU A 658 5.33 3.01 7.52
CA LEU A 658 6.30 2.01 7.90
C LEU A 658 7.68 2.65 8.08
N ALA A 659 8.07 2.86 9.34
CA ALA A 659 9.39 3.38 9.65
C ALA A 659 10.47 2.29 9.52
N ILE A 660 11.61 2.65 8.92
CA ILE A 660 12.79 1.79 8.82
C ILE A 660 14.06 2.57 9.13
N SER A 661 14.97 1.97 9.88
CA SER A 661 16.29 2.50 10.19
C SER A 661 17.23 1.34 10.54
N GLU A 662 18.53 1.62 10.62
CA GLU A 662 19.53 0.63 11.04
C GLU A 662 19.24 0.06 12.44
N GLU A 663 18.75 0.90 13.35
CA GLU A 663 18.38 0.46 14.70
C GLU A 663 17.18 -0.48 14.69
N ILE A 664 16.16 -0.18 13.87
CA ILE A 664 14.99 -1.04 13.70
C ILE A 664 15.41 -2.38 13.12
N LEU A 665 16.22 -2.38 12.05
CA LEU A 665 16.73 -3.61 11.42
C LEU A 665 17.57 -4.45 12.38
N LYS A 666 18.35 -3.83 13.25
CA LYS A 666 19.11 -4.53 14.29
C LYS A 666 18.19 -5.26 15.27
N ARG A 667 17.13 -4.60 15.75
CA ARG A 667 16.13 -5.22 16.65
C ARG A 667 15.41 -6.40 15.97
N VAL A 668 15.02 -6.23 14.72
CA VAL A 668 14.41 -7.29 13.91
C VAL A 668 15.35 -8.49 13.78
N THR A 669 16.63 -8.24 13.53
CA THR A 669 17.66 -9.29 13.42
C THR A 669 17.84 -10.05 14.75
N GLU A 670 17.75 -9.36 15.88
CA GLU A 670 17.80 -10.01 17.20
C GLU A 670 16.56 -10.89 17.45
N GLY A 671 15.37 -10.42 17.08
CA GLY A 671 14.14 -11.20 17.10
C GLY A 671 14.25 -12.48 16.25
N TYR A 672 14.77 -12.34 15.02
CA TYR A 672 15.03 -13.47 14.15
C TYR A 672 15.96 -14.52 14.77
N ARG A 673 17.06 -14.10 15.42
CA ARG A 673 18.00 -15.02 16.08
C ARG A 673 17.33 -15.84 17.19
N ARG A 674 16.44 -15.24 17.95
CA ARG A 674 15.69 -15.94 19.03
C ARG A 674 14.79 -17.03 18.44
N ILE A 675 14.04 -16.71 17.39
CA ILE A 675 13.22 -17.69 16.68
C ILE A 675 14.08 -18.83 16.15
N ARG A 676 15.19 -18.52 15.49
CA ARG A 676 16.08 -19.51 14.91
C ARG A 676 16.68 -20.43 15.97
N ASN A 677 17.06 -19.91 17.12
CA ASN A 677 17.58 -20.70 18.25
C ASN A 677 16.51 -21.70 18.77
N THR A 678 15.25 -21.27 18.86
CA THR A 678 14.14 -22.15 19.24
C THR A 678 13.95 -23.29 18.24
N LEU A 679 13.93 -22.98 16.94
CA LEU A 679 13.83 -23.99 15.89
C LEU A 679 14.99 -24.99 15.95
N ARG A 680 16.23 -24.52 16.16
CA ARG A 680 17.39 -25.40 16.31
C ARG A 680 17.24 -26.36 17.49
N PHE A 681 16.74 -25.88 18.63
CA PHE A 681 16.51 -26.74 19.80
C PHE A 681 15.49 -27.83 19.49
N LEU A 682 14.37 -27.46 18.87
CA LEU A 682 13.32 -28.42 18.47
C LEU A 682 13.89 -29.48 17.52
N LEU A 683 14.56 -29.07 16.46
CA LEU A 683 15.08 -29.96 15.43
C LEU A 683 16.20 -30.88 15.97
N ALA A 684 17.06 -30.38 16.86
CA ALA A 684 18.06 -31.20 17.49
C ALA A 684 17.45 -32.34 18.34
N ASN A 685 16.46 -32.01 19.15
CA ASN A 685 15.82 -32.98 20.04
C ASN A 685 14.83 -33.90 19.31
N LEU A 686 14.55 -33.68 18.03
CA LEU A 686 13.75 -34.54 17.18
C LEU A 686 14.59 -35.38 16.19
N SER A 687 15.93 -35.27 16.20
CA SER A 687 16.79 -35.89 15.22
C SER A 687 16.83 -37.41 15.29
N ASP A 688 16.49 -38.02 16.43
CA ASP A 688 16.33 -39.46 16.64
C ASP A 688 14.89 -39.92 16.75
N PHE A 689 13.92 -39.05 16.37
CA PHE A 689 12.50 -39.31 16.54
C PHE A 689 11.84 -39.60 15.18
N ASP A 690 11.26 -40.78 15.08
CA ASP A 690 10.42 -41.18 13.95
C ASP A 690 8.97 -41.23 14.46
N PHE A 691 8.12 -40.38 13.91
CA PHE A 691 6.74 -40.26 14.38
C PHE A 691 5.96 -41.56 14.30
N GLU A 692 6.13 -42.31 13.22
CA GLU A 692 5.39 -43.57 13.04
C GLU A 692 5.79 -44.66 14.05
N LYS A 693 7.05 -44.64 14.50
CA LYS A 693 7.60 -45.68 15.40
C LYS A 693 7.58 -45.24 16.87
N ASN A 694 7.82 -43.95 17.13
CA ASN A 694 8.14 -43.48 18.46
C ASN A 694 7.04 -42.61 19.08
N ALA A 695 6.06 -42.14 18.31
CA ALA A 695 4.99 -41.30 18.81
C ALA A 695 4.18 -42.06 19.89
N ARG A 696 3.78 -41.31 20.92
CA ARG A 696 2.92 -41.85 21.96
C ARG A 696 1.51 -41.27 21.80
N PRO A 697 0.46 -42.05 22.09
CA PRO A 697 -0.89 -41.53 22.13
C PRO A 697 -1.04 -40.52 23.28
N VAL A 698 -2.02 -39.60 23.17
CA VAL A 698 -2.19 -38.47 24.09
C VAL A 698 -2.38 -38.93 25.56
N GLU A 699 -2.95 -40.10 25.75
CA GLU A 699 -3.17 -40.71 27.08
C GLU A 699 -1.85 -41.05 27.81
N ASP A 700 -0.82 -41.35 27.03
CA ASP A 700 0.51 -41.67 27.55
C ASP A 700 1.39 -40.43 27.77
N TRP A 701 0.94 -39.25 27.38
CA TRP A 701 1.72 -38.04 27.53
C TRP A 701 1.77 -37.55 28.95
N LEU A 702 2.91 -37.05 29.37
CA LEU A 702 3.03 -36.36 30.67
C LEU A 702 2.19 -35.07 30.65
N GLU A 703 1.77 -34.66 31.82
CA GLU A 703 0.86 -33.52 31.93
C GLU A 703 1.40 -32.23 31.31
N ILE A 704 2.68 -31.92 31.51
CA ILE A 704 3.33 -30.74 30.95
C ILE A 704 3.37 -30.78 29.39
N ASP A 705 3.46 -31.97 28.79
CA ASP A 705 3.47 -32.14 27.35
C ASP A 705 2.06 -31.90 26.78
N ARG A 706 1.01 -32.41 27.44
CA ARG A 706 -0.37 -32.08 27.08
C ARG A 706 -0.64 -30.58 27.20
N TYR A 707 -0.15 -29.95 28.27
CA TYR A 707 -0.24 -28.51 28.45
C TYR A 707 0.43 -27.74 27.29
N ALA A 708 1.66 -28.07 26.91
CA ALA A 708 2.40 -27.39 25.86
C ALA A 708 1.71 -27.51 24.50
N VAL A 709 1.13 -28.68 24.18
CA VAL A 709 0.38 -28.89 22.94
C VAL A 709 -0.95 -28.13 22.98
N ALA A 710 -1.67 -28.12 24.08
CA ALA A 710 -2.90 -27.33 24.24
C ALA A 710 -2.64 -25.82 24.09
N LEU A 711 -1.55 -25.32 24.68
CA LEU A 711 -1.13 -23.94 24.55
C LEU A 711 -0.79 -23.59 23.09
N SER A 712 -0.10 -24.49 22.39
CA SER A 712 0.26 -24.33 20.98
C SER A 712 -0.97 -24.33 20.06
N ALA A 713 -1.96 -25.16 20.34
CA ALA A 713 -3.22 -25.19 19.61
C ALA A 713 -4.00 -23.87 19.77
N ASN A 714 -4.06 -23.34 21.00
CA ASN A 714 -4.69 -22.04 21.26
C ASN A 714 -3.96 -20.90 20.54
N LEU A 715 -2.63 -20.89 20.58
CA LEU A 715 -1.83 -19.92 19.84
C LEU A 715 -2.12 -19.98 18.35
N GLN A 716 -2.19 -21.18 17.76
CA GLN A 716 -2.52 -21.33 16.34
C GLN A 716 -3.89 -20.74 16.01
N ASN A 717 -4.93 -21.05 16.78
CA ASN A 717 -6.28 -20.52 16.57
C ASN A 717 -6.29 -18.97 16.58
N ASP A 718 -5.58 -18.38 17.53
CA ASP A 718 -5.46 -16.93 17.67
C ASP A 718 -4.71 -16.32 16.47
N ILE A 719 -3.60 -16.91 16.06
CA ILE A 719 -2.82 -16.49 14.90
C ILE A 719 -3.64 -16.60 13.61
N LEU A 720 -4.37 -17.67 13.41
CA LEU A 720 -5.22 -17.85 12.22
C LEU A 720 -6.30 -16.76 12.14
N SER A 721 -6.87 -16.36 13.29
CA SER A 721 -7.81 -15.22 13.35
C SER A 721 -7.17 -13.91 12.89
N HIS A 722 -5.88 -13.69 13.20
CA HIS A 722 -5.14 -12.52 12.71
C HIS A 722 -4.82 -12.62 11.21
N TYR A 723 -4.43 -13.79 10.72
CA TYR A 723 -4.22 -14.02 9.29
C TYR A 723 -5.49 -13.76 8.46
N ASP A 724 -6.66 -14.14 8.98
CA ASP A 724 -7.94 -13.88 8.31
C ASP A 724 -8.25 -12.38 8.18
N LYS A 725 -7.76 -11.57 9.11
CA LYS A 725 -7.90 -10.11 9.12
C LYS A 725 -6.73 -9.37 8.48
N TYR A 726 -5.76 -10.10 7.93
CA TYR A 726 -4.52 -9.53 7.37
C TYR A 726 -3.65 -8.77 8.38
N GLU A 727 -3.70 -9.14 9.66
CA GLU A 727 -2.96 -8.50 10.75
C GLU A 727 -1.68 -9.29 11.05
N PHE A 728 -0.54 -8.91 10.44
CA PHE A 728 0.71 -9.68 10.59
C PHE A 728 1.52 -9.33 11.84
N HIS A 729 1.53 -8.07 12.26
CA HIS A 729 2.33 -7.67 13.42
C HIS A 729 1.92 -8.35 14.74
N PRO A 730 0.63 -8.62 15.03
CA PRO A 730 0.26 -9.44 16.19
C PRO A 730 0.71 -10.89 16.05
N VAL A 731 0.71 -11.45 14.84
CA VAL A 731 1.21 -12.81 14.58
C VAL A 731 2.68 -12.91 14.96
N VAL A 732 3.50 -11.98 14.47
CA VAL A 732 4.95 -11.96 14.78
C VAL A 732 5.18 -11.78 16.28
N ALA A 733 4.50 -10.83 16.92
CA ALA A 733 4.63 -10.57 18.36
C ALA A 733 4.28 -11.82 19.18
N LYS A 734 3.17 -12.48 18.87
CA LYS A 734 2.73 -13.71 19.57
C LYS A 734 3.71 -14.87 19.38
N LEU A 735 4.21 -15.07 18.15
CA LEU A 735 5.20 -16.11 17.87
C LEU A 735 6.54 -15.82 18.56
N GLN A 736 6.99 -14.58 18.60
CA GLN A 736 8.22 -14.20 19.31
C GLN A 736 8.08 -14.43 20.83
N THR A 737 6.96 -14.03 21.41
CA THR A 737 6.66 -14.27 22.85
C THR A 737 6.59 -15.76 23.12
N PHE A 738 5.89 -16.53 22.32
CA PHE A 738 5.79 -17.98 22.47
C PHE A 738 7.17 -18.65 22.40
N CYS A 739 8.00 -18.30 21.41
CA CYS A 739 9.35 -18.86 21.30
C CYS A 739 10.25 -18.47 22.47
N SER A 740 10.18 -17.23 22.96
CA SER A 740 11.07 -16.72 24.01
C SER A 740 10.62 -17.07 25.42
N GLU A 741 9.34 -16.94 25.73
CA GLU A 741 8.80 -17.04 27.07
C GLU A 741 8.16 -18.42 27.35
N ASP A 742 7.26 -18.85 26.47
CA ASP A 742 6.53 -20.10 26.70
C ASP A 742 7.38 -21.33 26.40
N LEU A 743 8.13 -21.32 25.31
CA LEU A 743 9.05 -22.38 24.98
C LEU A 743 10.40 -22.19 25.66
N GLY A 744 11.16 -21.18 25.27
CA GLY A 744 12.56 -21.00 25.70
C GLY A 744 12.71 -20.75 27.20
N GLY A 745 11.88 -19.86 27.77
CA GLY A 745 11.90 -19.50 29.20
C GLY A 745 11.21 -20.50 30.13
N PHE A 746 10.40 -21.40 29.57
CA PHE A 746 9.66 -22.35 30.38
C PHE A 746 9.77 -23.80 29.85
N TYR A 747 8.97 -24.19 28.89
CA TYR A 747 8.79 -25.58 28.51
C TYR A 747 10.09 -26.28 28.11
N LEU A 748 10.84 -25.71 27.19
CA LEU A 748 12.11 -26.27 26.73
C LEU A 748 13.17 -26.29 27.84
N ASP A 749 13.16 -25.30 28.73
CA ASP A 749 14.07 -25.24 29.84
C ASP A 749 13.83 -26.39 30.86
N VAL A 750 12.56 -26.61 31.18
CA VAL A 750 12.14 -27.74 32.03
C VAL A 750 12.47 -29.10 31.39
N LEU A 751 12.28 -29.22 30.07
CA LEU A 751 12.52 -30.49 29.36
C LEU A 751 13.97 -30.93 29.29
N LYS A 752 14.95 -30.06 29.50
CA LYS A 752 16.40 -30.37 29.31
C LYS A 752 16.81 -31.59 30.13
N ASP A 753 16.42 -31.64 31.40
CA ASP A 753 16.75 -32.79 32.23
C ASP A 753 16.15 -34.07 31.66
N ARG A 754 14.87 -34.09 31.36
CA ARG A 754 14.13 -35.22 30.83
C ARG A 754 14.67 -35.68 29.50
N LEU A 755 14.85 -34.77 28.52
CA LEU A 755 15.36 -35.11 27.21
C LEU A 755 16.76 -35.69 27.23
N TYR A 756 17.62 -35.17 28.13
CA TYR A 756 19.04 -35.52 28.13
C TYR A 756 19.39 -36.65 29.06
N THR A 757 18.67 -36.86 30.17
CA THR A 757 19.06 -37.77 31.24
C THR A 757 18.16 -39.00 31.42
N THR A 758 16.95 -39.01 30.89
CA THR A 758 16.11 -40.23 30.93
C THR A 758 16.60 -41.29 29.95
N ALA A 759 16.15 -42.54 30.09
CA ALA A 759 16.48 -43.58 29.12
C ALA A 759 15.99 -43.20 27.70
N ALA A 760 16.78 -43.50 26.66
CA ALA A 760 16.56 -43.06 25.30
C ALA A 760 15.16 -43.38 24.77
N ASP A 761 14.66 -44.57 25.09
CA ASP A 761 13.33 -45.04 24.64
C ASP A 761 12.24 -44.96 25.72
N SER A 762 12.49 -44.25 26.81
CA SER A 762 11.50 -44.09 27.90
C SER A 762 10.22 -43.39 27.43
N VAL A 763 9.10 -43.76 28.04
CA VAL A 763 7.82 -43.10 27.81
C VAL A 763 7.95 -41.59 28.07
N ALA A 764 8.62 -41.20 29.14
CA ALA A 764 8.85 -39.81 29.49
C ALA A 764 9.57 -39.01 28.40
N ARG A 765 10.59 -39.56 27.78
CA ARG A 765 11.31 -38.91 26.69
C ARG A 765 10.49 -38.88 25.38
N ARG A 766 9.87 -40.01 25.04
CA ARG A 766 9.05 -40.08 23.80
C ARG A 766 7.79 -39.23 23.88
N SER A 767 7.19 -39.08 25.10
CA SER A 767 6.12 -38.12 25.35
C SER A 767 6.57 -36.68 25.00
N ALA A 768 7.70 -36.24 25.54
CA ALA A 768 8.27 -34.92 25.21
C ALA A 768 8.53 -34.75 23.72
N GLN A 769 9.14 -35.75 23.09
CA GLN A 769 9.43 -35.67 21.66
C GLN A 769 8.15 -35.63 20.79
N THR A 770 7.11 -36.38 21.19
CA THR A 770 5.82 -36.31 20.46
C THR A 770 5.21 -34.93 20.57
N ALA A 771 5.23 -34.31 21.75
CA ALA A 771 4.78 -32.91 21.91
C ALA A 771 5.63 -31.92 21.09
N LEU A 772 6.95 -32.05 21.14
CA LEU A 772 7.86 -31.20 20.34
C LEU A 772 7.63 -31.35 18.85
N TYR A 773 7.29 -32.56 18.37
CA TYR A 773 6.94 -32.81 16.97
C TYR A 773 5.70 -32.01 16.56
N HIS A 774 4.63 -32.07 17.33
CA HIS A 774 3.41 -31.29 17.05
C HIS A 774 3.65 -29.79 17.13
N ILE A 775 4.44 -29.31 18.08
CA ILE A 775 4.83 -27.91 18.22
C ILE A 775 5.65 -27.47 16.99
N ALA A 776 6.61 -28.26 16.53
CA ALA A 776 7.41 -27.97 15.34
C ALA A 776 6.56 -27.92 14.07
N GLN A 777 5.62 -28.86 13.91
CA GLN A 777 4.65 -28.87 12.82
C GLN A 777 3.83 -27.57 12.76
N GLY A 778 3.28 -27.15 13.91
CA GLY A 778 2.49 -25.91 13.99
C GLY A 778 3.33 -24.68 13.75
N LEU A 779 4.44 -24.52 14.48
CA LEU A 779 5.30 -23.34 14.41
C LEU A 779 5.84 -23.07 13.00
N LEU A 780 6.40 -24.08 12.34
CA LEU A 780 7.00 -23.91 11.01
C LEU A 780 5.95 -23.46 10.00
N ARG A 781 4.76 -24.06 10.03
CA ARG A 781 3.67 -23.68 9.13
C ARG A 781 3.12 -22.29 9.42
N LEU A 782 3.03 -21.87 10.68
CA LEU A 782 2.59 -20.53 11.05
C LEU A 782 3.62 -19.45 10.66
N MET A 783 4.91 -19.80 10.63
CA MET A 783 5.99 -18.89 10.25
C MET A 783 6.22 -18.81 8.73
N ALA A 784 5.84 -19.83 7.98
CA ALA A 784 6.14 -19.95 6.55
C ALA A 784 5.69 -18.74 5.70
N PRO A 785 4.55 -18.08 5.96
CA PRO A 785 4.15 -16.92 5.18
C PRO A 785 5.15 -15.75 5.23
N PHE A 786 5.81 -15.51 6.36
CA PHE A 786 6.71 -14.35 6.53
C PHE A 786 8.18 -14.72 6.70
N LEU A 787 8.52 -15.84 7.35
CA LEU A 787 9.88 -16.40 7.43
C LEU A 787 10.05 -17.53 6.41
N SER A 788 9.77 -17.23 5.15
CA SER A 788 9.63 -18.24 4.10
C SER A 788 10.91 -19.05 3.87
N PHE A 789 12.07 -18.42 3.89
CA PHE A 789 13.35 -19.10 3.68
C PHE A 789 13.72 -19.98 4.88
N THR A 790 13.60 -19.46 6.08
CA THR A 790 13.95 -20.19 7.31
C THR A 790 12.97 -21.33 7.59
N ALA A 791 11.68 -21.12 7.36
CA ALA A 791 10.68 -22.17 7.52
C ALA A 791 10.92 -23.33 6.54
N GLU A 792 11.21 -23.04 5.28
CA GLU A 792 11.53 -24.07 4.29
C GLU A 792 12.86 -24.79 4.61
N GLU A 793 13.90 -24.07 5.03
CA GLU A 793 15.15 -24.67 5.48
C GLU A 793 14.95 -25.65 6.65
N ALA A 794 14.23 -25.20 7.66
CA ALA A 794 13.91 -26.02 8.83
C ALA A 794 13.00 -27.22 8.47
N TRP A 795 12.04 -26.98 7.59
CA TRP A 795 11.13 -28.03 7.12
C TRP A 795 11.84 -29.17 6.39
N LYS A 796 12.80 -28.86 5.53
CA LYS A 796 13.61 -29.87 4.83
C LYS A 796 14.45 -30.73 5.77
N VAL A 797 14.87 -30.18 6.91
CA VAL A 797 15.54 -30.95 7.95
C VAL A 797 14.53 -31.81 8.73
N PHE A 798 13.37 -31.27 9.03
CA PHE A 798 12.35 -31.90 9.84
C PHE A 798 11.53 -32.95 9.09
N GLN A 799 11.20 -32.66 7.83
CA GLN A 799 10.40 -33.51 6.94
C GLN A 799 11.14 -33.73 5.60
N PRO A 800 12.24 -34.48 5.59
CA PRO A 800 13.10 -34.59 4.41
C PRO A 800 12.43 -35.22 3.18
N ASN A 801 11.33 -35.94 3.37
CA ASN A 801 10.54 -36.54 2.31
C ASN A 801 9.44 -35.61 1.75
N SER A 802 9.17 -34.48 2.37
CA SER A 802 8.22 -33.47 1.88
C SER A 802 8.89 -32.63 0.78
N GLU A 803 8.15 -32.32 -0.28
CA GLU A 803 8.66 -31.52 -1.37
C GLU A 803 8.93 -30.07 -0.96
N THR A 804 8.00 -29.47 -0.22
CA THR A 804 8.11 -28.10 0.31
C THR A 804 7.06 -27.84 1.39
N ILE A 805 7.36 -26.98 2.35
CA ILE A 805 6.40 -26.55 3.37
C ILE A 805 5.22 -25.78 2.76
N PHE A 806 5.39 -25.14 1.61
CA PHE A 806 4.36 -24.29 1.00
C PHE A 806 3.19 -25.08 0.38
N THR A 807 3.31 -26.39 0.25
CA THR A 807 2.21 -27.28 -0.16
C THR A 807 1.38 -27.78 1.03
N GLU A 808 1.88 -27.56 2.24
CA GLU A 808 1.21 -28.00 3.47
C GLU A 808 0.06 -27.07 3.85
N THR A 809 -0.90 -27.62 4.59
CA THR A 809 -1.93 -26.82 5.28
C THR A 809 -1.60 -26.66 6.76
N TYR A 810 -2.23 -25.75 7.46
CA TYR A 810 -2.00 -25.53 8.89
C TYR A 810 -2.23 -26.84 9.68
N HIS A 811 -1.42 -27.04 10.73
CA HIS A 811 -1.37 -28.29 11.46
C HIS A 811 -2.66 -28.57 12.23
N ALA A 812 -3.15 -29.78 12.16
CA ALA A 812 -4.23 -30.27 13.02
C ALA A 812 -3.62 -30.82 14.33
N PHE A 813 -3.68 -30.03 15.39
CA PHE A 813 -3.23 -30.49 16.71
C PHE A 813 -4.14 -31.59 17.24
N PRO A 814 -3.58 -32.62 17.92
CA PRO A 814 -4.41 -33.62 18.59
C PRO A 814 -5.23 -32.98 19.73
N ALA A 815 -6.44 -33.47 19.93
CA ALA A 815 -7.29 -33.02 21.00
C ALA A 815 -6.69 -33.42 22.37
N VAL A 816 -6.51 -32.45 23.25
CA VAL A 816 -6.07 -32.67 24.63
C VAL A 816 -7.30 -32.66 25.52
N PRO A 817 -7.56 -33.78 26.28
CA PRO A 817 -8.67 -33.80 27.24
C PRO A 817 -8.51 -32.70 28.28
N ASP A 818 -9.62 -32.06 28.65
CA ASP A 818 -9.72 -31.03 29.70
C ASP A 818 -8.72 -29.88 29.53
N ALA A 819 -8.40 -29.51 28.27
CA ALA A 819 -7.38 -28.52 27.95
C ALA A 819 -7.56 -27.18 28.69
N GLY A 820 -8.80 -26.69 28.88
CA GLY A 820 -9.09 -25.46 29.63
C GLY A 820 -8.62 -25.53 31.09
N ALA A 821 -9.05 -26.57 31.82
CA ALA A 821 -8.63 -26.76 33.21
C ALA A 821 -7.11 -26.97 33.36
N LEU A 822 -6.52 -27.65 32.37
CA LEU A 822 -5.07 -27.85 32.30
C LEU A 822 -4.30 -26.53 32.13
N LEU A 823 -4.75 -25.66 31.23
CA LEU A 823 -4.15 -24.34 31.01
C LEU A 823 -4.26 -23.43 32.25
N ASP A 824 -5.42 -23.44 32.92
CA ASP A 824 -5.63 -22.70 34.18
C ASP A 824 -4.69 -23.18 35.29
N LYS A 825 -4.57 -24.50 35.46
CA LYS A 825 -3.66 -25.11 36.44
C LYS A 825 -2.20 -24.69 36.16
N TRP A 826 -1.74 -24.80 34.92
CA TRP A 826 -0.36 -24.47 34.58
C TRP A 826 -0.09 -22.96 34.60
N THR A 827 -1.10 -22.12 34.53
CA THR A 827 -0.96 -20.67 34.79
C THR A 827 -0.55 -20.43 36.26
N LEU A 828 -1.18 -21.14 37.23
CA LEU A 828 -0.80 -21.07 38.65
C LEU A 828 0.61 -21.62 38.89
N LEU A 829 0.94 -22.74 38.26
CA LEU A 829 2.27 -23.37 38.36
C LEU A 829 3.38 -22.47 37.80
N ARG A 830 3.15 -21.82 36.67
CA ARG A 830 4.09 -20.87 36.05
C ARG A 830 4.29 -19.63 36.94
N ALA A 831 3.24 -19.11 37.54
CA ALA A 831 3.33 -18.01 38.50
C ALA A 831 4.18 -18.42 39.72
N ALA A 832 3.92 -19.60 40.31
CA ALA A 832 4.70 -20.12 41.43
C ALA A 832 6.18 -20.32 41.05
N ARG A 833 6.45 -20.85 39.84
CA ARG A 833 7.83 -20.96 39.32
C ARG A 833 8.52 -19.60 39.20
N GLY A 834 7.79 -18.56 38.82
CA GLY A 834 8.30 -17.19 38.78
C GLY A 834 8.79 -16.72 40.16
N ASP A 835 8.02 -16.94 41.22
CA ASP A 835 8.39 -16.60 42.60
C ASP A 835 9.62 -17.40 43.06
N VAL A 836 9.65 -18.71 42.74
CA VAL A 836 10.80 -19.56 43.06
C VAL A 836 12.06 -19.11 42.32
N THR A 837 11.94 -18.77 41.02
CA THR A 837 13.08 -18.29 40.21
C THR A 837 13.65 -16.99 40.78
N LYS A 838 12.79 -16.10 41.26
CA LYS A 838 13.20 -14.88 41.95
C LYS A 838 13.96 -15.17 43.25
N ALA A 839 13.43 -16.06 44.08
CA ALA A 839 14.07 -16.45 45.36
C ALA A 839 15.42 -17.14 45.11
N LEU A 840 15.53 -18.00 44.08
CA LEU A 840 16.78 -18.64 43.68
C LEU A 840 17.82 -17.61 43.20
N GLU A 841 17.39 -16.57 42.49
CA GLU A 841 18.31 -15.49 42.07
C GLU A 841 18.81 -14.67 43.24
N GLU A 842 17.93 -14.33 44.18
CA GLU A 842 18.32 -13.65 45.44
C GLU A 842 19.32 -14.51 46.25
N ALA A 843 19.09 -15.82 46.35
CA ALA A 843 20.03 -16.75 47.01
C ALA A 843 21.36 -16.84 46.26
N ARG A 844 21.38 -16.75 44.94
CA ARG A 844 22.61 -16.76 44.15
C ARG A 844 23.41 -15.47 44.31
N VAL A 845 22.74 -14.32 44.30
CA VAL A 845 23.38 -13.03 44.56
C VAL A 845 23.97 -12.99 45.98
N ALA A 846 23.30 -13.61 46.96
CA ALA A 846 23.78 -13.76 48.35
C ALA A 846 24.88 -14.82 48.50
N ASN A 847 25.32 -15.49 47.43
CA ASN A 847 26.28 -16.59 47.39
C ASN A 847 25.90 -17.81 48.26
N LEU A 848 24.62 -18.02 48.51
CA LEU A 848 24.11 -19.20 49.20
C LEU A 848 24.10 -20.43 48.32
N ILE A 849 23.89 -20.24 47.00
CA ILE A 849 23.94 -21.31 46.00
C ILE A 849 24.74 -20.84 44.75
N GLY A 850 25.38 -21.78 44.06
CA GLY A 850 26.10 -21.54 42.80
C GLY A 850 25.25 -21.84 41.58
N SER A 851 24.24 -22.70 41.72
CA SER A 851 23.27 -23.02 40.66
C SER A 851 21.91 -23.41 41.25
N SER A 852 20.84 -23.31 40.50
CA SER A 852 19.50 -23.69 40.91
C SER A 852 19.39 -25.15 41.39
N LEU A 853 20.16 -26.07 40.75
CA LEU A 853 20.20 -27.47 41.12
C LEU A 853 20.90 -27.73 42.46
N GLN A 854 21.63 -26.74 43.03
CA GLN A 854 22.19 -26.84 44.38
C GLN A 854 21.14 -26.54 45.45
N ALA A 855 19.95 -26.05 45.02
CA ALA A 855 18.90 -25.65 45.94
C ALA A 855 17.88 -26.78 46.20
N GLU A 856 17.39 -26.81 47.41
CA GLU A 856 16.12 -27.40 47.79
C GLU A 856 15.18 -26.26 48.15
N VAL A 857 13.90 -26.36 47.77
CA VAL A 857 12.95 -25.27 47.99
C VAL A 857 11.74 -25.73 48.79
N GLU A 858 11.31 -24.90 49.75
CA GLU A 858 10.02 -25.04 50.44
C GLU A 858 9.11 -23.92 49.98
N ILE A 859 7.93 -24.30 49.47
CA ILE A 859 6.93 -23.36 48.99
C ILE A 859 5.74 -23.39 49.94
N ARG A 860 5.42 -22.24 50.52
CA ARG A 860 4.22 -22.04 51.33
C ARG A 860 3.14 -21.47 50.38
N ALA A 861 2.05 -22.23 50.22
CA ALA A 861 0.97 -21.90 49.29
C ALA A 861 -0.40 -22.13 49.92
N SER A 862 -1.41 -21.43 49.43
CA SER A 862 -2.80 -21.55 49.86
C SER A 862 -3.74 -21.88 48.67
N GLY A 863 -4.95 -22.32 48.96
CA GLY A 863 -6.03 -22.52 47.99
C GLY A 863 -5.62 -23.31 46.73
N ALA A 864 -6.09 -22.85 45.57
CA ALA A 864 -5.85 -23.49 44.25
C ALA A 864 -4.35 -23.60 43.92
N ARG A 865 -3.55 -22.65 44.37
CA ARG A 865 -2.09 -22.69 44.14
C ARG A 865 -1.44 -23.87 44.90
N TYR A 866 -1.85 -24.12 46.14
CA TYR A 866 -1.40 -25.29 46.93
C TYR A 866 -1.82 -26.59 46.20
N ASP A 867 -3.06 -26.70 45.78
CA ASP A 867 -3.58 -27.89 45.09
C ASP A 867 -2.84 -28.15 43.76
N ALA A 868 -2.57 -27.09 42.97
CA ALA A 868 -1.82 -27.21 41.75
C ALA A 868 -0.39 -27.71 41.99
N LEU A 869 0.35 -27.11 42.92
CA LEU A 869 1.73 -27.49 43.25
C LEU A 869 1.84 -28.95 43.76
N THR A 870 0.98 -29.33 44.70
CA THR A 870 0.98 -30.67 45.27
C THR A 870 0.57 -31.75 44.26
N SER A 871 -0.25 -31.42 43.25
CA SER A 871 -0.66 -32.36 42.21
C SER A 871 0.51 -32.89 41.34
N LEU A 872 1.64 -32.18 41.31
CA LEU A 872 2.83 -32.62 40.58
C LEU A 872 3.65 -33.65 41.35
N GLY A 873 3.41 -33.81 42.65
CA GLY A 873 4.14 -34.75 43.50
C GLY A 873 5.64 -34.49 43.42
N ASP A 874 6.40 -35.60 43.28
CA ASP A 874 7.89 -35.54 43.20
C ASP A 874 8.43 -34.87 41.92
N ASP A 875 7.59 -34.75 40.88
CA ASP A 875 8.00 -34.10 39.63
C ASP A 875 8.08 -32.56 39.75
N LEU A 876 7.54 -31.94 40.81
CA LEU A 876 7.59 -30.51 41.07
C LEU A 876 9.03 -29.96 40.98
N LYS A 877 10.00 -30.68 41.53
CA LYS A 877 11.42 -30.26 41.48
C LYS A 877 11.97 -30.07 40.04
N PHE A 878 11.48 -30.83 39.08
CA PHE A 878 11.90 -30.71 37.68
C PHE A 878 11.31 -29.46 37.02
N VAL A 879 10.04 -29.12 37.34
CA VAL A 879 9.42 -27.88 36.90
C VAL A 879 10.14 -26.66 37.43
N LEU A 880 10.62 -26.74 38.69
CA LEU A 880 11.35 -25.66 39.36
C LEU A 880 12.86 -25.66 39.06
N ILE A 881 13.37 -26.73 38.46
CA ILE A 881 14.82 -26.94 38.17
C ILE A 881 15.65 -26.85 39.47
N THR A 882 15.21 -27.59 40.50
CA THR A 882 15.84 -27.70 41.82
C THR A 882 16.08 -29.16 42.16
N SER A 883 16.93 -29.45 43.16
CA SER A 883 17.18 -30.83 43.59
C SER A 883 16.10 -31.45 44.42
N ALA A 884 15.37 -30.62 45.17
CA ALA A 884 14.15 -31.02 45.89
C ALA A 884 13.17 -29.85 45.95
N ALA A 885 11.88 -30.18 46.08
CA ALA A 885 10.82 -29.24 46.30
C ALA A 885 9.78 -29.80 47.27
N SER A 886 9.37 -29.01 48.25
CA SER A 886 8.30 -29.36 49.17
C SER A 886 7.24 -28.22 49.19
N VAL A 887 5.99 -28.58 49.48
CA VAL A 887 4.89 -27.62 49.53
C VAL A 887 4.21 -27.69 50.91
N VAL A 888 4.10 -26.56 51.55
CA VAL A 888 3.46 -26.43 52.87
C VAL A 888 2.19 -25.63 52.75
N LYS A 889 1.07 -26.15 53.22
CA LYS A 889 -0.20 -25.46 53.19
C LYS A 889 -0.25 -24.34 54.22
N VAL A 890 -0.66 -23.14 53.76
CA VAL A 890 -0.93 -21.99 54.62
C VAL A 890 -2.39 -21.55 54.49
N GLU A 891 -2.86 -20.78 55.46
CA GLU A 891 -4.27 -20.41 55.58
C GLU A 891 -4.69 -19.29 54.63
N SER A 892 -3.74 -18.47 54.12
CA SER A 892 -4.04 -17.32 53.26
C SER A 892 -2.82 -16.93 52.42
N GLU A 893 -3.08 -16.21 51.33
CA GLU A 893 -2.05 -15.65 50.46
C GLU A 893 -1.04 -14.76 51.20
N ALA A 894 -1.46 -14.05 52.24
CA ALA A 894 -0.55 -13.23 53.07
C ALA A 894 0.57 -14.04 53.75
N LYS A 895 0.41 -15.36 53.87
CA LYS A 895 1.39 -16.28 54.50
C LYS A 895 2.20 -17.05 53.45
N GLU A 896 1.93 -16.83 52.17
CA GLU A 896 2.66 -17.51 51.09
C GLU A 896 4.11 -17.02 51.01
N GLY A 897 4.98 -17.87 50.52
CA GLY A 897 6.38 -17.52 50.34
C GLY A 897 7.23 -18.69 49.86
N VAL A 898 8.47 -18.39 49.53
CA VAL A 898 9.46 -19.38 49.09
C VAL A 898 10.68 -19.28 49.98
N GLU A 899 11.14 -20.44 50.49
CA GLU A 899 12.40 -20.56 51.22
C GLU A 899 13.36 -21.40 50.39
N VAL A 900 14.59 -20.90 50.22
CA VAL A 900 15.67 -21.57 49.48
C VAL A 900 16.70 -22.12 50.48
N ILE A 901 16.92 -23.39 50.39
CA ILE A 901 17.85 -24.13 51.28
C ILE A 901 18.99 -24.67 50.39
N THR A 902 20.23 -24.45 50.83
CA THR A 902 21.38 -25.05 50.13
C THR A 902 21.43 -26.55 50.45
N SER A 903 21.38 -27.39 49.38
CA SER A 903 21.46 -28.83 49.55
C SER A 903 22.81 -29.25 50.13
N LYS A 904 22.76 -30.11 51.10
CA LYS A 904 23.93 -30.71 51.76
C LYS A 904 24.36 -32.04 51.14
N TYR A 905 23.65 -32.51 50.14
CA TYR A 905 23.91 -33.77 49.48
C TYR A 905 24.98 -33.66 48.41
N LEU A 906 25.48 -34.79 47.90
CA LEU A 906 26.44 -34.86 46.86
C LEU A 906 25.80 -34.63 45.49
N LYS A 907 26.54 -33.98 44.61
CA LYS A 907 26.14 -33.70 43.22
C LYS A 907 26.29 -34.96 42.38
N CYS A 908 25.25 -35.38 41.68
CA CYS A 908 25.35 -36.40 40.63
C CYS A 908 26.14 -35.87 39.42
N GLU A 909 27.16 -36.61 38.95
CA GLU A 909 28.01 -36.23 37.83
C GLU A 909 27.27 -36.11 36.52
N ARG A 910 26.17 -36.88 36.31
CA ARG A 910 25.43 -36.94 35.05
C ARG A 910 24.25 -35.93 35.00
N CYS A 911 23.36 -35.97 35.97
CA CYS A 911 22.17 -35.07 35.95
C CYS A 911 22.34 -33.76 36.73
N TRP A 912 23.44 -33.62 37.46
CA TRP A 912 23.83 -32.46 38.27
C TRP A 912 22.92 -32.13 39.48
N HIS A 913 21.90 -32.95 39.74
CA HIS A 913 21.09 -32.79 40.95
C HIS A 913 21.92 -33.21 42.19
N TYR A 914 21.67 -32.59 43.32
CA TYR A 914 22.22 -32.94 44.61
C TYR A 914 21.26 -33.90 45.34
N ARG A 915 21.69 -35.11 45.57
CA ARG A 915 20.80 -36.18 46.07
C ARG A 915 21.46 -37.04 47.13
N ALA A 916 20.65 -37.52 48.09
CA ALA A 916 21.10 -38.36 49.17
C ALA A 916 21.59 -39.74 48.71
N ASP A 917 21.13 -40.20 47.55
CA ASP A 917 21.44 -41.50 46.97
C ASP A 917 22.65 -41.51 46.04
N VAL A 918 23.38 -40.41 45.89
CA VAL A 918 24.67 -40.38 45.17
C VAL A 918 25.69 -41.17 45.97
N GLY A 919 26.29 -42.17 45.34
CA GLY A 919 27.24 -43.11 46.00
C GLY A 919 26.59 -44.36 46.59
N ALA A 920 25.28 -44.53 46.46
CA ALA A 920 24.60 -45.74 46.93
C ALA A 920 24.91 -46.97 46.04
N ASP A 921 25.23 -46.76 44.77
CA ASP A 921 25.65 -47.83 43.87
C ASP A 921 27.18 -47.94 43.84
N ALA A 922 27.69 -49.13 44.21
CA ALA A 922 29.13 -49.39 44.32
C ALA A 922 29.84 -49.39 42.94
N GLU A 923 29.17 -49.73 41.86
CA GLU A 923 29.74 -49.75 40.50
C GLU A 923 29.74 -48.34 39.89
N HIS A 924 28.82 -47.49 40.36
CA HIS A 924 28.63 -46.13 39.86
C HIS A 924 28.57 -45.07 40.99
N PRO A 925 29.63 -44.93 41.79
CA PRO A 925 29.57 -44.15 43.03
C PRO A 925 29.41 -42.65 42.85
N THR A 926 29.53 -42.12 41.66
CA THR A 926 29.31 -40.70 41.32
C THR A 926 27.91 -40.42 40.80
N LEU A 927 27.08 -41.43 40.60
CA LEU A 927 25.74 -41.31 40.09
C LEU A 927 24.69 -41.41 41.21
N CYS A 928 23.58 -40.70 41.03
CA CYS A 928 22.36 -40.91 41.79
C CYS A 928 21.59 -42.15 41.27
N GLY A 929 20.73 -42.75 42.11
CA GLY A 929 19.95 -43.92 41.76
C GLY A 929 19.08 -43.76 40.52
N ARG A 930 18.55 -42.53 40.28
CA ARG A 930 17.82 -42.20 39.07
C ARG A 930 18.70 -42.36 37.80
N CYS A 931 19.92 -41.85 37.82
CA CYS A 931 20.82 -41.97 36.67
C CYS A 931 21.33 -43.39 36.47
N VAL A 932 21.53 -44.18 37.56
CA VAL A 932 21.85 -45.59 37.46
C VAL A 932 20.69 -46.34 36.80
N SER A 933 19.45 -46.10 37.21
CA SER A 933 18.27 -46.71 36.59
C SER A 933 18.10 -46.33 35.14
N ASN A 934 18.33 -45.05 34.76
CA ASN A 934 18.22 -44.60 33.40
C ASN A 934 19.29 -45.15 32.45
N LEU A 935 20.47 -45.47 32.93
CA LEU A 935 21.56 -46.00 32.11
C LEU A 935 21.62 -47.53 32.08
N PHE A 936 21.32 -48.15 33.18
CA PHE A 936 21.62 -49.58 33.37
C PHE A 936 20.40 -50.39 33.88
N GLY A 937 19.29 -49.72 34.19
CA GLY A 937 18.05 -50.34 34.67
C GLY A 937 16.84 -50.07 33.74
N ASN A 938 15.66 -50.11 34.34
CA ASN A 938 14.38 -49.94 33.64
C ASN A 938 14.00 -48.47 33.39
N GLY A 939 14.85 -47.52 33.78
CA GLY A 939 14.56 -46.09 33.72
C GLY A 939 13.70 -45.57 34.85
N GLU A 940 13.66 -44.26 34.99
CA GLU A 940 12.79 -43.60 35.99
C GLU A 940 11.34 -43.49 35.53
N ALA A 941 10.41 -43.53 36.42
CA ALA A 941 9.00 -43.20 36.17
C ALA A 941 8.77 -41.71 36.42
N ARG A 942 8.04 -41.04 35.52
CA ARG A 942 7.55 -39.69 35.68
C ARG A 942 6.06 -39.66 35.36
N SER A 943 5.32 -38.73 35.96
CA SER A 943 3.88 -38.63 35.78
C SER A 943 3.43 -37.27 35.27
N ALA A 944 4.07 -36.19 35.69
CA ALA A 944 3.65 -34.83 35.38
C ALA A 944 4.64 -34.05 34.51
N ALA A 945 5.95 -34.17 34.75
CA ALA A 945 6.95 -33.37 34.06
C ALA A 945 8.31 -34.04 33.76
#